data_6afde5c079ca6801d6213c37e989657f
#
_entry.id   6afde5c079ca6801d6213c37e989657f
#
_cell.length_a   1.000
_cell.length_b   1.000
_cell.length_c   1.000
_cell.angle_alpha   90.00
_cell.angle_beta   90.00
_cell.angle_gamma   90.00
#
_symmetry.space_group_name_H-M   'P 1'
#
loop_
_entity.id
_entity.type
_entity.pdbx_description
1 polymer ?
#
loop_
_entity_poly.entity_id
_entity_poly.type
_entity_poly.pdbx_seq_one_letter_code
_entity_poly.pdbx_strand_id
1 'polypeptide(L)'
;MSRHTCSARSRLPFTFSLRPGCRRWQLAHGALLTMLAGTALAADPADPHDHAAHTAAAYELAPMVITGVAQQSPLTVVTDPKIPRQPMPASDGADYLKTIPGFSAVRNGGVNGDPVFRGMFGSRLKLLSNGGEMLGACPNRMDSPSSYISPDTYDKLTVIKGPQTVLWGPGASAATVLFEREPEQFSEPDYRLNGSLLAASNGRFDRNLDAAAGNAQGYARLMANSSQADDYADGNGDTVPSRYDKWNSDVALGWTPDDDTLLELTVGRGDGEARYAGRGMDGSQFKRESAALRFERTNLGDVLQKIEARIYYNYADHVMDNFSLRRPSGTGMMANPMAANVDRRTLGGRLAATWQWDDYSLVSGVDAQRNEHRQRSSRYDMMTGTYTAHDQFAWNKDADFHNYGVFGELTRTLGDDNRVIGGARLDHATAQDYRRTGPSAGDSRSDNLPSGFMRYEHDLQSLPATAYVGLGHAERFPDYWELFSGGASAFSTVKPEKTTQLDVGLQYSQGPLDAWASAYVGQVRDFILFSYGTNMMGMSRSSADNVDARVMGGELGATYRLNANWKTDASLAYAWGKNSSDGEALPQMPPLEGRLGLGYERGDWSAAGLWRLVAAQTRVAEGKGNVVSKDFDESAGFGVFSLNGAYRLNRNLKLSTGIDNLLDKAYSEHLNLAGNAGFGLSADERINEPGRTYWARVDLSF
;
A
#
# COMPACT_ATOMS: atom_id res chain seq x y z
N MET A 1 -4.97 40.54 63.20
CA MET A 1 -3.74 41.23 63.63
C MET A 1 -2.57 40.57 62.97
N SER A 2 -1.93 41.34 62.11
CA SER A 2 -0.50 41.52 61.89
C SER A 2 0.26 40.32 61.31
N ARG A 3 0.62 40.40 60.09
CA ARG A 3 1.72 41.03 59.30
C ARG A 3 2.90 40.10 59.07
N HIS A 4 3.18 39.90 57.79
CA HIS A 4 4.45 39.91 57.03
C HIS A 4 5.58 38.94 57.50
N THR A 5 6.22 38.22 56.58
CA THR A 5 7.18 38.75 55.61
C THR A 5 7.61 37.71 54.56
N CYS A 6 7.97 38.21 53.42
CA CYS A 6 8.59 37.63 52.22
C CYS A 6 10.01 37.10 52.47
N SER A 7 10.42 36.03 51.74
CA SER A 7 11.82 35.88 51.23
C SER A 7 11.89 34.67 50.31
N ALA A 8 12.02 34.85 49.04
CA ALA A 8 13.18 34.80 48.15
C ALA A 8 13.57 33.44 47.60
N ARG A 9 13.25 33.27 46.28
CA ARG A 9 14.06 32.75 45.18
C ARG A 9 14.93 31.50 45.37
N SER A 10 14.61 30.45 44.66
CA SER A 10 15.62 29.70 43.91
C SER A 10 15.11 29.38 42.51
N ARG A 11 15.81 29.92 41.53
CA ARG A 11 15.63 29.64 40.08
C ARG A 11 16.28 28.30 39.77
N LEU A 12 15.57 27.40 39.13
CA LEU A 12 16.16 26.29 38.38
C LEU A 12 16.07 26.64 36.88
N PRO A 13 17.15 26.47 36.10
CA PRO A 13 17.16 26.80 34.70
C PRO A 13 16.58 25.60 33.91
N PHE A 14 15.46 25.81 33.24
CA PHE A 14 15.02 24.94 32.17
C PHE A 14 15.89 25.19 30.94
N THR A 15 16.84 24.33 30.68
CA THR A 15 17.53 24.27 29.39
C THR A 15 16.67 23.45 28.44
N PHE A 16 15.99 24.11 27.51
CA PHE A 16 15.41 23.48 26.33
C PHE A 16 16.52 23.00 25.42
N SER A 17 16.78 21.72 25.38
CA SER A 17 17.60 21.08 24.37
C SER A 17 16.77 20.95 23.09
N LEU A 18 16.97 21.87 22.15
CA LEU A 18 16.46 21.77 20.79
C LEU A 18 17.14 20.59 20.08
N ARG A 19 16.37 19.55 19.76
CA ARG A 19 16.83 18.42 18.94
C ARG A 19 17.30 18.94 17.56
N PRO A 20 18.42 18.45 16.99
CA PRO A 20 19.01 18.97 15.76
C PRO A 20 18.25 18.64 14.46
N GLY A 21 17.04 18.09 14.52
CA GLY A 21 16.29 17.66 13.34
C GLY A 21 15.62 18.78 12.52
N CYS A 22 15.18 19.88 13.17
CA CYS A 22 14.37 20.90 12.49
C CYS A 22 15.13 21.94 11.65
N ARG A 23 16.45 22.08 11.77
CA ARG A 23 17.18 23.16 11.06
C ARG A 23 17.56 22.86 9.61
N ARG A 24 17.52 21.58 9.17
CA ARG A 24 17.90 21.24 7.78
C ARG A 24 16.78 21.45 6.76
N TRP A 25 15.52 21.51 7.20
CA TRP A 25 14.36 21.67 6.32
C TRP A 25 14.09 23.11 5.87
N GLN A 26 14.48 24.11 6.65
CA GLN A 26 14.25 25.52 6.27
C GLN A 26 15.09 25.98 5.06
N LEU A 27 16.22 25.34 4.79
CA LEU A 27 17.06 25.66 3.63
C LEU A 27 16.51 25.07 2.32
N ALA A 28 15.82 23.93 2.39
CA ALA A 28 15.16 23.33 1.21
C ALA A 28 13.92 24.12 0.76
N HIS A 29 13.20 24.76 1.70
CA HIS A 29 12.04 25.59 1.39
C HIS A 29 12.41 26.92 0.68
N GLY A 30 13.54 27.49 1.02
CA GLY A 30 14.04 28.71 0.38
C GLY A 30 14.52 28.49 -1.06
N ALA A 31 15.10 27.33 -1.36
CA ALA A 31 15.59 26.99 -2.68
C ALA A 31 14.44 26.71 -3.69
N LEU A 32 13.32 26.14 -3.21
CA LEU A 32 12.16 25.83 -4.08
C LEU A 32 11.43 27.11 -4.50
N LEU A 33 11.30 28.10 -3.63
CA LEU A 33 10.65 29.39 -3.93
C LEU A 33 11.51 30.29 -4.84
N THR A 34 12.83 30.18 -4.78
CA THR A 34 13.73 30.95 -5.65
C THR A 34 13.87 30.37 -7.05
N MET A 35 13.67 29.06 -7.25
CA MET A 35 13.64 28.47 -8.60
C MET A 35 12.36 28.81 -9.39
N LEU A 36 11.24 29.03 -8.71
CA LEU A 36 9.96 29.40 -9.36
C LEU A 36 9.91 30.86 -9.86
N ALA A 37 10.80 31.73 -9.39
CA ALA A 37 10.82 33.16 -9.75
C ALA A 37 11.79 33.50 -10.91
N GLY A 38 12.53 32.54 -11.44
CA GLY A 38 13.67 32.79 -12.34
C GLY A 38 13.48 32.54 -13.83
N THR A 39 12.34 32.02 -14.31
CA THR A 39 12.18 31.58 -15.71
C THR A 39 10.96 32.15 -16.45
N ALA A 40 10.59 33.38 -16.19
CA ALA A 40 9.59 34.10 -16.96
C ALA A 40 10.25 35.13 -17.87
N LEU A 41 11.04 34.71 -18.87
CA LEU A 41 11.46 35.58 -19.98
C LEU A 41 11.80 34.76 -21.23
N ALA A 42 11.07 35.08 -22.31
CA ALA A 42 11.32 34.90 -23.71
C ALA A 42 11.02 33.51 -24.32
N ALA A 43 9.98 33.48 -25.15
CA ALA A 43 9.89 32.64 -26.32
C ALA A 43 9.34 33.48 -27.48
N ASP A 44 10.13 33.58 -28.53
CA ASP A 44 9.78 34.12 -29.86
C ASP A 44 9.06 33.05 -30.69
N PRO A 45 8.15 33.41 -31.61
CA PRO A 45 7.35 32.42 -32.36
C PRO A 45 8.11 31.86 -33.56
N ALA A 46 8.15 30.55 -33.69
CA ALA A 46 8.70 29.86 -34.85
C ALA A 46 7.65 29.04 -35.61
N ASP A 47 7.81 29.01 -36.86
CA ASP A 47 7.15 28.55 -38.08
C ASP A 47 6.75 27.06 -38.12
N PRO A 48 5.69 26.64 -38.84
CA PRO A 48 5.19 25.28 -38.82
C PRO A 48 5.81 24.44 -39.94
N HIS A 49 6.68 23.51 -39.64
CA HIS A 49 7.00 22.36 -40.47
C HIS A 49 6.97 21.04 -39.71
N ASP A 50 6.14 20.19 -40.24
CA ASP A 50 5.77 18.82 -39.91
C ASP A 50 6.98 17.87 -39.80
N HIS A 51 7.26 17.33 -38.65
CA HIS A 51 7.95 16.06 -38.47
C HIS A 51 7.41 15.38 -37.20
N ALA A 52 6.72 14.24 -37.42
CA ALA A 52 6.30 13.35 -36.35
C ALA A 52 7.53 12.77 -35.66
N ALA A 53 8.06 13.48 -34.66
CA ALA A 53 8.95 12.94 -33.66
C ALA A 53 8.11 12.59 -32.43
N HIS A 54 8.27 11.38 -31.89
CA HIS A 54 7.69 10.99 -30.62
C HIS A 54 8.30 11.87 -29.50
N THR A 55 7.71 13.02 -29.34
CA THR A 55 7.97 13.86 -28.16
C THR A 55 7.53 13.09 -26.93
N ALA A 56 8.38 13.06 -25.89
CA ALA A 56 8.00 12.63 -24.56
C ALA A 56 6.61 13.19 -24.25
N ALA A 57 5.64 12.31 -24.01
CA ALA A 57 4.25 12.72 -23.85
C ALA A 57 4.21 13.71 -22.70
N ALA A 58 3.99 14.99 -23.02
CA ALA A 58 3.72 16.00 -22.00
C ALA A 58 2.59 15.45 -21.14
N TYR A 59 2.83 15.30 -19.83
CA TYR A 59 1.85 14.75 -18.89
C TYR A 59 0.60 15.63 -18.95
N GLU A 60 -0.39 15.17 -19.70
CA GLU A 60 -1.63 15.91 -19.84
C GLU A 60 -2.39 15.79 -18.53
N LEU A 61 -2.45 16.89 -17.78
CA LEU A 61 -3.14 16.93 -16.48
C LEU A 61 -4.59 16.50 -16.69
N ALA A 62 -4.88 15.25 -16.31
CA ALA A 62 -6.21 14.67 -16.44
C ALA A 62 -7.24 15.59 -15.77
N PRO A 63 -8.32 15.95 -16.45
CA PRO A 63 -9.25 16.97 -15.97
C PRO A 63 -10.05 16.53 -14.74
N MET A 64 -10.21 15.24 -14.49
CA MET A 64 -11.16 14.75 -13.49
C MET A 64 -10.57 13.70 -12.55
N VAL A 65 -11.09 13.68 -11.30
CA VAL A 65 -10.91 12.55 -10.37
C VAL A 65 -11.70 11.36 -10.90
N ILE A 66 -11.02 10.28 -11.23
CA ILE A 66 -11.64 9.07 -11.78
C ILE A 66 -12.14 8.21 -10.63
N THR A 67 -13.42 7.83 -10.65
CA THR A 67 -14.04 6.93 -9.68
C THR A 67 -14.15 5.50 -10.20
N GLY A 68 -14.29 5.32 -11.52
CA GLY A 68 -14.33 4.01 -12.18
C GLY A 68 -12.95 3.42 -12.40
N VAL A 69 -12.79 2.13 -12.09
CA VAL A 69 -11.58 1.37 -12.39
C VAL A 69 -11.86 0.51 -13.62
N ALA A 70 -11.26 0.86 -14.75
CA ALA A 70 -11.25 -0.03 -15.90
C ALA A 70 -10.32 -1.21 -15.64
N GLN A 71 -10.76 -2.41 -15.97
CA GLN A 71 -9.93 -3.61 -15.98
C GLN A 71 -9.34 -3.74 -17.39
N GLN A 72 -8.03 -3.58 -17.53
CA GLN A 72 -7.36 -3.54 -18.85
C GLN A 72 -7.25 -4.92 -19.48
N SER A 73 -7.13 -5.96 -18.66
CA SER A 73 -7.11 -7.35 -19.13
C SER A 73 -7.74 -8.26 -18.06
N PRO A 74 -8.05 -9.50 -18.36
CA PRO A 74 -8.61 -10.45 -17.39
C PRO A 74 -7.80 -10.46 -16.08
N LEU A 75 -8.48 -10.20 -14.95
CA LEU A 75 -7.92 -10.20 -13.60
C LEU A 75 -6.81 -9.16 -13.34
N THR A 76 -6.57 -8.24 -14.26
CA THR A 76 -5.49 -7.25 -14.12
C THR A 76 -6.06 -5.82 -14.21
N VAL A 77 -5.74 -5.03 -13.20
CA VAL A 77 -5.99 -3.58 -13.15
C VAL A 77 -4.66 -2.86 -13.28
N VAL A 78 -4.55 -1.98 -14.25
CA VAL A 78 -3.41 -1.05 -14.41
C VAL A 78 -3.92 0.38 -14.28
N THR A 79 -3.20 1.21 -13.54
CA THR A 79 -3.59 2.60 -13.35
C THR A 79 -2.40 3.48 -12.99
N ASP A 80 -2.48 4.76 -13.33
CA ASP A 80 -1.56 5.77 -12.85
C ASP A 80 -1.97 6.20 -11.43
N PRO A 81 -1.13 5.97 -10.39
CA PRO A 81 -1.45 6.32 -9.03
C PRO A 81 -1.36 7.83 -8.74
N LYS A 82 -0.80 8.63 -9.65
CA LYS A 82 -0.81 10.11 -9.56
C LYS A 82 -2.19 10.69 -9.85
N ILE A 83 -3.04 9.94 -10.57
CA ILE A 83 -4.43 10.35 -10.85
C ILE A 83 -5.29 10.02 -9.64
N PRO A 84 -5.88 11.01 -8.97
CA PRO A 84 -6.74 10.78 -7.82
C PRO A 84 -7.97 9.95 -8.22
N ARG A 85 -8.27 8.88 -7.47
CA ARG A 85 -9.41 8.00 -7.71
C ARG A 85 -10.56 8.17 -6.74
N GLN A 86 -10.32 8.81 -5.64
CA GLN A 86 -11.33 9.13 -4.64
C GLN A 86 -11.42 10.64 -4.49
N PRO A 87 -12.50 11.19 -3.91
CA PRO A 87 -12.65 12.64 -3.78
C PRO A 87 -11.44 13.32 -3.14
N MET A 88 -10.94 12.78 -2.04
CA MET A 88 -9.71 13.25 -1.41
C MET A 88 -8.53 12.36 -1.81
N PRO A 89 -7.44 12.89 -2.38
CA PRO A 89 -6.27 12.11 -2.75
C PRO A 89 -5.70 11.29 -1.58
N ALA A 90 -5.32 10.05 -1.89
CA ALA A 90 -4.79 9.10 -0.90
C ALA A 90 -3.46 9.57 -0.32
N SER A 91 -3.24 9.36 0.97
CA SER A 91 -1.98 9.68 1.65
C SER A 91 -1.01 8.52 1.72
N ASP A 92 -1.48 7.28 1.58
CA ASP A 92 -0.66 6.07 1.58
C ASP A 92 -1.16 5.02 0.58
N GLY A 93 -0.37 3.94 0.42
CA GLY A 93 -0.69 2.87 -0.53
C GLY A 93 -1.98 2.13 -0.21
N ALA A 94 -2.35 1.97 1.06
CA ALA A 94 -3.58 1.27 1.43
C ALA A 94 -4.82 2.11 1.11
N ASP A 95 -4.80 3.41 1.37
CA ASP A 95 -5.89 4.32 1.02
C ASP A 95 -6.10 4.37 -0.49
N TYR A 96 -5.01 4.34 -1.27
CA TYR A 96 -5.14 4.28 -2.73
C TYR A 96 -5.75 2.95 -3.19
N LEU A 97 -5.28 1.82 -2.65
CA LEU A 97 -5.80 0.49 -3.00
C LEU A 97 -7.28 0.34 -2.68
N LYS A 98 -7.78 0.95 -1.59
CA LYS A 98 -9.23 0.98 -1.26
C LYS A 98 -10.11 1.54 -2.38
N THR A 99 -9.55 2.30 -3.33
CA THR A 99 -10.32 2.81 -4.47
C THR A 99 -10.57 1.74 -5.55
N ILE A 100 -9.89 0.61 -5.49
CA ILE A 100 -10.04 -0.52 -6.43
C ILE A 100 -11.03 -1.53 -5.85
N PRO A 101 -12.08 -1.95 -6.58
CA PRO A 101 -13.08 -2.91 -6.10
C PRO A 101 -12.45 -4.20 -5.57
N GLY A 102 -12.91 -4.66 -4.41
CA GLY A 102 -12.39 -5.83 -3.69
C GLY A 102 -11.33 -5.50 -2.64
N PHE A 103 -10.75 -4.28 -2.65
CA PHE A 103 -9.86 -3.82 -1.59
C PHE A 103 -10.62 -3.13 -0.46
N SER A 104 -10.11 -3.36 0.74
CA SER A 104 -10.42 -2.66 1.99
C SER A 104 -9.11 -2.50 2.77
N ALA A 105 -9.15 -1.90 3.96
CA ALA A 105 -7.96 -1.78 4.81
C ALA A 105 -8.31 -1.91 6.28
N VAL A 106 -7.41 -2.50 7.05
CA VAL A 106 -7.45 -2.42 8.51
C VAL A 106 -6.84 -1.09 8.92
N ARG A 107 -7.61 -0.22 9.57
CA ARG A 107 -7.15 1.11 9.98
C ARG A 107 -6.92 1.21 11.49
N ASN A 108 -5.81 1.87 11.84
CA ASN A 108 -5.42 2.17 13.22
C ASN A 108 -5.64 3.65 13.58
N GLY A 109 -5.79 4.52 12.59
CA GLY A 109 -5.84 5.98 12.72
C GLY A 109 -5.83 6.66 11.35
N GLY A 110 -5.10 7.75 11.21
CA GLY A 110 -5.09 8.59 10.00
C GLY A 110 -4.36 8.02 8.80
N VAL A 111 -3.31 7.25 9.00
CA VAL A 111 -2.47 6.66 7.96
C VAL A 111 -2.00 5.25 8.35
N ASN A 112 -1.18 4.62 7.50
CA ASN A 112 -0.58 3.30 7.72
C ASN A 112 -1.63 2.18 7.84
N GLY A 113 -2.69 2.29 7.05
CA GLY A 113 -3.64 1.20 6.88
C GLY A 113 -2.95 -0.05 6.33
N ASP A 114 -3.43 -1.23 6.72
CA ASP A 114 -2.95 -2.50 6.17
C ASP A 114 -3.96 -3.00 5.13
N PRO A 115 -3.58 -3.11 3.84
CA PRO A 115 -4.52 -3.45 2.79
C PRO A 115 -5.02 -4.88 2.93
N VAL A 116 -6.28 -5.06 2.58
CA VAL A 116 -7.00 -6.35 2.55
C VAL A 116 -7.64 -6.49 1.19
N PHE A 117 -7.48 -7.62 0.54
CA PHE A 117 -8.13 -7.92 -0.73
C PHE A 117 -9.00 -9.15 -0.60
N ARG A 118 -10.32 -9.04 -0.93
CA ARG A 118 -11.29 -10.14 -0.83
C ARG A 118 -11.33 -10.79 0.57
N GLY A 119 -11.12 -10.01 1.64
CA GLY A 119 -11.00 -10.51 3.02
C GLY A 119 -9.65 -11.15 3.37
N MET A 120 -8.73 -11.21 2.42
CA MET A 120 -7.40 -11.79 2.62
C MET A 120 -6.40 -10.71 3.05
N PHE A 121 -5.73 -10.92 4.18
CA PHE A 121 -4.92 -9.95 4.89
C PHE A 121 -3.43 -10.32 4.88
N GLY A 122 -2.58 -9.33 5.02
CA GLY A 122 -1.17 -9.50 5.35
C GLY A 122 -0.34 -10.04 4.20
N SER A 123 0.49 -11.02 4.47
CA SER A 123 1.42 -11.60 3.48
C SER A 123 0.75 -12.46 2.41
N ARG A 124 -0.59 -12.54 2.39
CA ARG A 124 -1.38 -13.07 1.28
C ARG A 124 -1.42 -12.10 0.09
N LEU A 125 -1.13 -10.81 0.36
CA LEU A 125 -0.89 -9.80 -0.67
C LEU A 125 0.61 -9.60 -0.86
N LYS A 126 1.07 -9.64 -2.11
CA LYS A 126 2.44 -9.30 -2.48
C LYS A 126 2.50 -7.84 -2.88
N LEU A 127 3.11 -6.98 -2.05
CA LEU A 127 3.32 -5.57 -2.36
C LEU A 127 4.77 -5.33 -2.78
N LEU A 128 4.95 -4.83 -3.98
CA LEU A 128 6.25 -4.58 -4.58
C LEU A 128 6.38 -3.10 -4.97
N SER A 129 7.53 -2.53 -4.66
CA SER A 129 7.94 -1.20 -5.10
C SER A 129 9.11 -1.36 -6.08
N ASN A 130 8.91 -0.96 -7.33
CA ASN A 130 9.88 -1.17 -8.41
C ASN A 130 10.41 -2.61 -8.46
N GLY A 131 9.52 -3.59 -8.25
CA GLY A 131 9.83 -5.02 -8.24
C GLY A 131 10.64 -5.52 -7.03
N GLY A 132 10.95 -4.66 -6.06
CA GLY A 132 11.53 -5.03 -4.78
C GLY A 132 10.49 -5.12 -3.68
N GLU A 133 10.62 -6.06 -2.77
CA GLU A 133 9.69 -6.21 -1.65
C GLU A 133 10.11 -5.33 -0.48
N MET A 134 9.20 -4.45 -0.03
CA MET A 134 9.32 -3.71 1.22
C MET A 134 8.49 -4.45 2.28
N LEU A 135 9.16 -5.00 3.28
CA LEU A 135 8.51 -5.68 4.39
C LEU A 135 8.52 -4.78 5.62
N GLY A 136 7.37 -4.67 6.30
CA GLY A 136 7.29 -4.02 7.59
C GLY A 136 8.06 -4.80 8.67
N ALA A 137 8.55 -4.09 9.68
CA ALA A 137 9.36 -4.67 10.76
C ALA A 137 8.52 -5.04 11.99
N CYS A 138 7.38 -4.40 12.22
CA CYS A 138 6.59 -4.61 13.44
C CYS A 138 5.93 -5.99 13.46
N PRO A 139 6.14 -6.79 14.51
CA PRO A 139 5.48 -8.09 14.66
C PRO A 139 3.96 -7.98 14.75
N ASN A 140 3.43 -6.81 15.11
CA ASN A 140 1.99 -6.51 15.14
C ASN A 140 1.53 -5.63 13.96
N ARG A 141 2.34 -5.53 12.90
CA ARG A 141 2.06 -4.82 11.65
C ARG A 141 1.57 -3.37 11.84
N MET A 142 2.19 -2.63 12.75
CA MET A 142 1.93 -1.19 12.89
C MET A 142 2.55 -0.39 11.74
N ASP A 143 3.50 -0.98 11.03
CA ASP A 143 4.18 -0.49 9.83
C ASP A 143 3.98 -1.46 8.66
N SER A 144 2.74 -1.63 8.20
CA SER A 144 2.48 -2.44 7.00
C SER A 144 3.32 -1.96 5.80
N PRO A 145 3.61 -2.80 4.80
CA PRO A 145 4.38 -2.39 3.61
C PRO A 145 3.86 -1.13 2.93
N SER A 146 2.53 -0.92 2.92
CA SER A 146 1.85 0.26 2.38
C SER A 146 2.21 1.57 3.11
N SER A 147 2.67 1.50 4.36
CA SER A 147 3.11 2.67 5.14
C SER A 147 4.32 3.39 4.52
N TYR A 148 5.14 2.64 3.78
CA TYR A 148 6.34 3.12 3.10
C TYR A 148 6.11 3.53 1.65
N ILE A 149 4.86 3.44 1.16
CA ILE A 149 4.47 3.74 -0.22
C ILE A 149 3.64 5.02 -0.24
N SER A 150 4.13 6.01 -0.99
CA SER A 150 3.39 7.23 -1.32
C SER A 150 2.96 7.14 -2.78
N PRO A 151 1.67 6.94 -3.08
CA PRO A 151 1.20 6.66 -4.44
C PRO A 151 1.64 7.69 -5.48
N ASP A 152 1.57 8.97 -5.15
CA ASP A 152 1.95 10.09 -6.04
C ASP A 152 3.41 10.06 -6.52
N THR A 153 4.26 9.16 -5.99
CA THR A 153 5.67 9.01 -6.41
C THR A 153 5.90 7.86 -7.39
N TYR A 154 4.84 7.22 -7.85
CA TYR A 154 4.89 6.11 -8.81
C TYR A 154 4.10 6.46 -10.07
N ASP A 155 4.52 5.94 -11.21
CA ASP A 155 3.90 6.20 -12.51
C ASP A 155 2.83 5.17 -12.84
N LYS A 156 2.98 3.96 -12.31
CA LYS A 156 2.12 2.83 -12.63
C LYS A 156 1.85 1.97 -11.40
N LEU A 157 0.60 1.61 -11.24
CA LEU A 157 0.13 0.60 -10.31
C LEU A 157 -0.50 -0.53 -11.10
N THR A 158 0.03 -1.75 -10.92
CA THR A 158 -0.54 -2.97 -11.47
C THR A 158 -1.05 -3.85 -10.33
N VAL A 159 -2.30 -4.29 -10.42
CA VAL A 159 -2.91 -5.26 -9.50
C VAL A 159 -3.32 -6.49 -10.28
N ILE A 160 -2.74 -7.64 -9.95
CA ILE A 160 -3.11 -8.95 -10.49
C ILE A 160 -3.91 -9.68 -9.42
N LYS A 161 -5.17 -9.98 -9.71
CA LYS A 161 -6.14 -10.54 -8.76
C LYS A 161 -6.03 -12.06 -8.68
N GLY A 162 -5.97 -12.60 -7.47
CA GLY A 162 -5.86 -14.05 -7.24
C GLY A 162 -4.49 -14.65 -7.57
N PRO A 163 -4.34 -15.98 -7.47
CA PRO A 163 -3.12 -16.70 -7.81
C PRO A 163 -3.02 -16.92 -9.35
N GLN A 164 -2.99 -15.83 -10.13
CA GLN A 164 -3.06 -15.82 -11.60
C GLN A 164 -1.78 -15.30 -12.26
N THR A 165 -0.66 -15.31 -11.52
CA THR A 165 0.70 -15.11 -12.02
C THR A 165 1.69 -15.85 -11.14
N VAL A 166 2.82 -16.26 -11.72
CA VAL A 166 3.95 -16.88 -11.01
C VAL A 166 5.22 -16.03 -11.11
N LEU A 167 5.15 -14.90 -11.80
CA LEU A 167 6.32 -14.04 -12.06
C LEU A 167 6.84 -13.35 -10.79
N TRP A 168 6.00 -13.18 -9.76
CA TRP A 168 6.31 -12.43 -8.55
C TRP A 168 6.09 -13.33 -7.32
N GLY A 169 7.12 -13.97 -6.87
CA GLY A 169 7.02 -14.93 -5.77
C GLY A 169 7.54 -14.42 -4.44
N PRO A 170 7.45 -15.28 -3.41
CA PRO A 170 6.59 -16.46 -3.34
C PRO A 170 5.15 -16.11 -2.96
N GLY A 171 4.19 -16.95 -3.38
CA GLY A 171 2.91 -17.12 -2.71
C GLY A 171 1.94 -15.96 -2.63
N ALA A 172 1.78 -15.15 -3.67
CA ALA A 172 0.68 -14.18 -3.75
C ALA A 172 -0.66 -14.92 -3.89
N SER A 173 -1.27 -15.29 -2.77
CA SER A 173 -2.52 -16.09 -2.79
C SER A 173 -3.76 -15.22 -3.02
N ALA A 174 -3.75 -13.94 -2.64
CA ALA A 174 -4.87 -13.02 -2.80
C ALA A 174 -4.67 -12.07 -3.99
N ALA A 175 -3.56 -11.35 -4.03
CA ALA A 175 -3.22 -10.45 -5.13
C ALA A 175 -1.74 -10.13 -5.15
N THR A 176 -1.23 -9.78 -6.35
CA THR A 176 0.08 -9.14 -6.54
C THR A 176 -0.15 -7.67 -6.87
N VAL A 177 0.50 -6.79 -6.15
CA VAL A 177 0.40 -5.32 -6.27
C VAL A 177 1.78 -4.74 -6.57
N LEU A 178 1.93 -4.11 -7.71
CA LEU A 178 3.18 -3.55 -8.20
C LEU A 178 3.03 -2.03 -8.31
N PHE A 179 3.78 -1.30 -7.50
CA PHE A 179 3.99 0.14 -7.66
C PHE A 179 5.29 0.34 -8.42
N GLU A 180 5.23 0.90 -9.60
CA GLU A 180 6.36 1.00 -10.52
C GLU A 180 6.61 2.44 -10.95
N ARG A 181 7.89 2.76 -11.12
CA ARG A 181 8.36 3.97 -11.79
C ARG A 181 8.86 3.59 -13.16
N GLU A 182 8.37 4.31 -14.16
CA GLU A 182 8.81 4.11 -15.53
C GLU A 182 10.13 4.85 -15.77
N PRO A 183 11.07 4.28 -16.54
CA PRO A 183 12.30 4.95 -16.92
C PRO A 183 12.00 6.21 -17.74
N GLU A 184 12.79 7.25 -17.56
CA GLU A 184 12.70 8.45 -18.39
C GLU A 184 13.41 8.21 -19.74
N GLN A 185 12.90 8.84 -20.78
CA GLN A 185 13.50 8.83 -22.12
C GLN A 185 13.55 10.26 -22.68
N PHE A 186 14.74 10.70 -23.03
CA PHE A 186 14.98 12.00 -23.62
C PHE A 186 15.74 11.82 -24.95
N SER A 187 15.21 12.35 -26.04
CA SER A 187 15.89 12.33 -27.35
C SER A 187 16.99 13.37 -27.45
N GLU A 188 16.87 14.47 -26.73
CA GLU A 188 17.80 15.60 -26.63
C GLU A 188 17.87 16.11 -25.19
N PRO A 189 18.81 17.01 -24.87
CA PRO A 189 18.86 17.62 -23.54
C PRO A 189 17.56 18.32 -23.20
N ASP A 190 16.82 17.81 -22.21
CA ASP A 190 15.52 18.31 -21.79
C ASP A 190 15.28 18.05 -20.32
N TYR A 191 14.19 18.61 -19.76
CA TYR A 191 13.78 18.42 -18.39
C TYR A 191 12.26 18.30 -18.27
N ARG A 192 11.80 17.64 -17.24
CA ARG A 192 10.40 17.53 -16.82
C ARG A 192 10.27 17.87 -15.35
N LEU A 193 9.29 18.70 -14.99
CA LEU A 193 9.02 19.08 -13.62
C LEU A 193 7.51 18.94 -13.35
N ASN A 194 7.13 18.01 -12.48
CA ASN A 194 5.78 17.85 -11.98
C ASN A 194 5.76 18.08 -10.47
N GLY A 195 4.71 18.74 -9.98
CA GLY A 195 4.54 18.96 -8.57
C GLY A 195 3.09 19.13 -8.19
N SER A 196 2.78 18.89 -6.92
CA SER A 196 1.47 19.20 -6.39
C SER A 196 1.53 19.68 -4.93
N LEU A 197 0.57 20.52 -4.57
CA LEU A 197 0.32 20.96 -3.21
C LEU A 197 -1.15 20.67 -2.89
N LEU A 198 -1.42 20.03 -1.77
CA LEU A 198 -2.76 19.78 -1.26
C LEU A 198 -2.89 20.33 0.14
N ALA A 199 -3.97 21.06 0.40
CA ALA A 199 -4.40 21.47 1.73
C ALA A 199 -5.80 20.90 2.00
N ALA A 200 -6.02 20.35 3.19
CA ALA A 200 -7.33 19.81 3.57
C ALA A 200 -7.64 20.07 5.05
N SER A 201 -8.89 19.75 5.44
CA SER A 201 -9.33 19.77 6.83
C SER A 201 -8.37 19.01 7.74
N ASN A 202 -8.42 19.29 9.03
CA ASN A 202 -7.59 18.66 10.06
C ASN A 202 -6.08 18.93 9.84
N GLY A 203 -5.74 20.13 9.36
CA GLY A 203 -4.34 20.55 9.17
C GLY A 203 -3.57 19.73 8.13
N ARG A 204 -4.25 18.93 7.28
CA ARG A 204 -3.55 18.14 6.27
C ARG A 204 -2.90 19.03 5.22
N PHE A 205 -1.62 18.76 4.98
CA PHE A 205 -0.84 19.44 3.97
C PHE A 205 0.14 18.47 3.30
N ASP A 206 -0.08 18.23 1.99
CA ASP A 206 0.76 17.33 1.20
C ASP A 206 1.55 18.16 0.17
N ARG A 207 2.78 17.72 -0.11
CA ARG A 207 3.69 18.31 -1.11
C ARG A 207 4.32 17.16 -1.89
N ASN A 208 4.25 17.23 -3.22
CA ASN A 208 4.86 16.24 -4.11
C ASN A 208 5.72 16.96 -5.14
N LEU A 209 6.87 16.36 -5.47
CA LEU A 209 7.79 16.78 -6.50
C LEU A 209 8.25 15.54 -7.28
N ASP A 210 8.21 15.61 -8.61
CA ASP A 210 8.79 14.64 -9.52
C ASP A 210 9.48 15.41 -10.65
N ALA A 211 10.80 15.46 -10.59
CA ALA A 211 11.63 16.21 -11.53
C ALA A 211 12.63 15.28 -12.18
N ALA A 212 12.75 15.39 -13.51
CA ALA A 212 13.72 14.63 -14.29
C ALA A 212 14.44 15.57 -15.26
N ALA A 213 15.69 15.26 -15.54
CA ALA A 213 16.47 15.91 -16.58
C ALA A 213 17.41 14.88 -17.22
N GLY A 214 17.62 14.99 -18.53
CA GLY A 214 18.42 14.01 -19.24
C GLY A 214 18.73 14.38 -20.67
N ASN A 215 19.26 13.42 -21.39
CA ASN A 215 19.52 13.44 -22.81
C ASN A 215 19.39 12.01 -23.36
N ALA A 216 19.69 11.79 -24.64
CA ALA A 216 19.59 10.49 -25.28
C ALA A 216 20.42 9.37 -24.62
N GLN A 217 21.41 9.69 -23.78
CA GLN A 217 22.30 8.71 -23.17
C GLN A 217 21.99 8.41 -21.70
N GLY A 218 21.08 9.19 -21.08
CA GLY A 218 20.71 8.95 -19.70
C GLY A 218 20.01 10.11 -19.03
N TYR A 219 19.60 9.87 -17.79
CA TYR A 219 18.80 10.82 -17.02
C TYR A 219 19.10 10.77 -15.52
N ALA A 220 18.73 11.82 -14.85
CA ALA A 220 18.57 11.88 -13.41
C ALA A 220 17.14 12.29 -13.08
N ARG A 221 16.51 11.58 -12.13
CA ARG A 221 15.15 11.85 -11.66
C ARG A 221 15.14 11.96 -10.15
N LEU A 222 14.47 12.96 -9.61
CA LEU A 222 14.22 13.19 -8.19
C LEU A 222 12.73 13.11 -7.93
N MET A 223 12.33 12.23 -7.04
CA MET A 223 10.97 12.13 -6.53
C MET A 223 11.00 12.43 -5.03
N ALA A 224 10.17 13.35 -4.57
CA ALA A 224 10.10 13.71 -3.15
C ALA A 224 8.65 14.02 -2.77
N ASN A 225 8.27 13.58 -1.58
CA ASN A 225 6.98 13.95 -1.04
C ASN A 225 7.05 14.17 0.47
N SER A 226 6.12 14.98 0.96
CA SER A 226 5.82 15.04 2.40
C SER A 226 4.32 15.22 2.61
N SER A 227 3.81 14.59 3.66
CA SER A 227 2.41 14.64 4.03
C SER A 227 2.28 14.69 5.54
N GLN A 228 1.47 15.62 6.04
CA GLN A 228 1.19 15.80 7.45
C GLN A 228 -0.30 16.04 7.68
N ALA A 229 -0.82 15.66 8.84
CA ALA A 229 -2.16 16.02 9.30
C ALA A 229 -2.22 16.01 10.83
N ASP A 230 -3.16 16.75 11.39
CA ASP A 230 -3.54 16.68 12.79
C ASP A 230 -4.54 15.54 13.05
N ASP A 231 -4.96 15.38 14.30
CA ASP A 231 -6.04 14.46 14.65
C ASP A 231 -7.35 14.92 13.97
N TYR A 232 -8.07 14.00 13.33
CA TYR A 232 -9.33 14.36 12.69
C TYR A 232 -10.51 14.31 13.66
N ALA A 233 -11.56 15.05 13.34
CA ALA A 233 -12.88 14.90 13.95
C ALA A 233 -13.74 13.95 13.11
N ASP A 234 -14.48 13.05 13.76
CA ASP A 234 -15.48 12.21 13.12
C ASP A 234 -16.79 12.95 12.84
N GLY A 235 -17.81 12.28 12.29
CA GLY A 235 -19.09 12.88 12.00
C GLY A 235 -19.95 13.25 13.22
N ASN A 236 -19.54 12.85 14.43
CA ASN A 236 -20.14 13.31 15.70
C ASN A 236 -19.43 14.54 16.26
N GLY A 237 -18.29 14.92 15.68
CA GLY A 237 -17.40 15.96 16.19
C GLY A 237 -16.39 15.44 17.22
N ASP A 238 -16.30 14.13 17.46
CA ASP A 238 -15.36 13.52 18.36
C ASP A 238 -13.98 13.45 17.74
N THR A 239 -12.94 13.83 18.52
CA THR A 239 -11.55 13.79 18.05
C THR A 239 -11.00 12.37 18.06
N VAL A 240 -10.51 11.90 16.92
CA VAL A 240 -9.86 10.61 16.76
C VAL A 240 -8.35 10.80 16.67
N PRO A 241 -7.54 10.22 17.57
CA PRO A 241 -6.09 10.26 17.51
C PRO A 241 -5.55 9.67 16.23
N SER A 242 -5.06 10.51 15.33
CA SER A 242 -4.77 10.14 13.94
C SER A 242 -3.68 10.99 13.30
N ARG A 243 -3.11 11.94 14.05
CA ARG A 243 -2.03 12.81 13.58
C ARG A 243 -0.90 12.00 12.99
N TYR A 244 -0.31 12.51 11.90
CA TYR A 244 0.90 11.96 11.30
C TYR A 244 1.75 13.06 10.67
N ASP A 245 3.03 12.74 10.49
CA ASP A 245 4.00 13.49 9.68
C ASP A 245 4.93 12.50 9.00
N LYS A 246 5.06 12.56 7.67
CA LYS A 246 5.91 11.65 6.91
C LYS A 246 6.50 12.31 5.68
N TRP A 247 7.65 11.79 5.25
CA TRP A 247 8.30 12.23 4.03
C TRP A 247 9.06 11.08 3.38
N ASN A 248 9.24 11.16 2.06
CA ASN A 248 10.10 10.28 1.29
C ASN A 248 10.85 11.10 0.23
N SER A 249 12.04 10.64 -0.12
CA SER A 249 12.82 11.15 -1.25
C SER A 249 13.57 10.00 -1.91
N ASP A 250 13.46 9.91 -3.22
CA ASP A 250 14.10 8.89 -4.05
C ASP A 250 14.80 9.59 -5.22
N VAL A 251 15.99 9.11 -5.59
CA VAL A 251 16.76 9.55 -6.75
C VAL A 251 16.99 8.35 -7.65
N ALA A 252 16.71 8.49 -8.94
CA ALA A 252 17.05 7.52 -9.97
C ALA A 252 18.06 8.10 -10.94
N LEU A 253 19.07 7.31 -11.32
CA LEU A 253 20.06 7.63 -12.32
C LEU A 253 19.99 6.53 -13.38
N GLY A 254 19.56 6.89 -14.58
CA GLY A 254 19.42 5.99 -15.71
C GLY A 254 20.51 6.22 -16.74
N TRP A 255 21.09 5.13 -17.25
CA TRP A 255 21.96 5.12 -18.41
C TRP A 255 21.28 4.37 -19.53
N THR A 256 21.06 5.06 -20.65
CA THR A 256 20.32 4.61 -21.83
C THR A 256 21.18 4.84 -23.07
N PRO A 257 22.25 4.04 -23.28
CA PRO A 257 23.21 4.25 -24.38
C PRO A 257 22.58 4.07 -25.76
N ASP A 258 21.50 3.35 -25.85
CA ASP A 258 20.64 3.09 -27.00
C ASP A 258 19.20 2.81 -26.53
N ASP A 259 18.26 2.72 -27.48
CA ASP A 259 16.82 2.54 -27.19
C ASP A 259 16.47 1.19 -26.53
N ASP A 260 17.39 0.23 -26.59
CA ASP A 260 17.19 -1.14 -26.13
C ASP A 260 17.84 -1.43 -24.78
N THR A 261 18.68 -0.54 -24.26
CA THR A 261 19.48 -0.78 -23.05
C THR A 261 19.12 0.21 -21.94
N LEU A 262 18.78 -0.31 -20.77
CA LEU A 262 18.62 0.45 -19.56
C LEU A 262 19.51 -0.11 -18.44
N LEU A 263 20.28 0.76 -17.79
CA LEU A 263 20.86 0.51 -16.48
C LEU A 263 20.44 1.63 -15.54
N GLU A 264 19.65 1.31 -14.53
CA GLU A 264 19.12 2.30 -13.58
C GLU A 264 19.53 1.98 -12.16
N LEU A 265 20.11 2.97 -11.47
CA LEU A 265 20.35 2.96 -10.04
C LEU A 265 19.32 3.85 -9.35
N THR A 266 18.52 3.29 -8.45
CA THR A 266 17.59 4.04 -7.59
C THR A 266 18.05 3.95 -6.15
N VAL A 267 18.10 5.09 -5.45
CA VAL A 267 18.33 5.16 -4.01
C VAL A 267 17.25 5.99 -3.36
N GLY A 268 16.80 5.59 -2.18
CA GLY A 268 15.70 6.26 -1.50
C GLY A 268 15.81 6.25 0.01
N ARG A 269 15.19 7.27 0.63
CA ARG A 269 15.08 7.40 2.08
C ARG A 269 13.76 8.07 2.44
N GLY A 270 13.21 7.68 3.58
CA GLY A 270 12.02 8.30 4.15
C GLY A 270 11.96 8.08 5.66
N ASP A 271 11.08 8.83 6.30
CA ASP A 271 10.76 8.69 7.72
C ASP A 271 9.36 9.25 7.99
N GLY A 272 8.82 8.94 9.17
CA GLY A 272 7.55 9.49 9.61
C GLY A 272 7.21 9.12 11.05
N GLU A 273 6.13 9.72 11.53
CA GLU A 273 5.49 9.41 12.81
C GLU A 273 3.96 9.37 12.64
N ALA A 274 3.28 8.55 13.44
CA ALA A 274 1.82 8.44 13.40
C ALA A 274 1.23 8.07 14.76
N ARG A 275 0.11 8.73 15.13
CA ARG A 275 -0.73 8.38 16.27
C ARG A 275 -1.77 7.32 15.87
N TYR A 276 -2.01 6.39 16.76
CA TYR A 276 -2.92 5.28 16.54
C TYR A 276 -4.04 5.23 17.57
N ALA A 277 -5.26 5.55 17.16
CA ALA A 277 -6.44 5.51 18.01
C ALA A 277 -6.73 4.11 18.58
N GLY A 278 -6.47 3.06 17.80
CA GLY A 278 -6.74 1.67 18.15
C GLY A 278 -5.58 0.92 18.83
N ARG A 279 -4.45 1.60 19.12
CA ARG A 279 -3.24 0.94 19.65
C ARG A 279 -2.82 1.49 21.01
N GLY A 280 -2.09 0.67 21.79
CA GLY A 280 -1.49 1.10 23.06
C GLY A 280 -0.22 1.93 22.92
N MET A 281 0.42 1.90 21.76
CA MET A 281 1.61 2.67 21.39
C MET A 281 1.38 3.37 20.06
N ASP A 282 2.14 4.44 19.82
CA ASP A 282 2.22 5.15 18.56
C ASP A 282 3.49 4.77 17.81
N GLY A 283 3.51 4.96 16.50
CA GLY A 283 4.72 4.86 15.71
C GLY A 283 5.46 6.19 15.73
N SER A 284 6.55 6.26 16.45
CA SER A 284 7.37 7.47 16.56
C SER A 284 8.50 7.53 15.54
N GLN A 285 8.71 6.47 14.77
CA GLN A 285 9.63 6.41 13.62
C GLN A 285 9.17 5.35 12.63
N PHE A 286 9.20 5.69 11.33
CA PHE A 286 8.97 4.81 10.17
C PHE A 286 10.09 5.02 9.15
N LYS A 287 11.34 4.77 9.56
CA LYS A 287 12.49 5.01 8.71
C LYS A 287 12.58 3.97 7.61
N ARG A 288 12.71 4.44 6.37
CA ARG A 288 12.96 3.64 5.18
C ARG A 288 14.30 4.03 4.56
N GLU A 289 15.09 3.04 4.16
CA GLU A 289 16.21 3.21 3.25
C GLU A 289 16.11 2.14 2.15
N SER A 290 16.34 2.51 0.91
CA SER A 290 16.27 1.59 -0.23
C SER A 290 17.36 1.88 -1.25
N ALA A 291 17.83 0.83 -1.91
CA ALA A 291 18.70 0.91 -3.06
C ALA A 291 18.35 -0.21 -4.03
N ALA A 292 18.30 0.08 -5.32
CA ALA A 292 18.04 -0.91 -6.36
C ALA A 292 18.88 -0.62 -7.60
N LEU A 293 19.35 -1.67 -8.24
CA LEU A 293 19.98 -1.65 -9.55
C LEU A 293 19.12 -2.49 -10.50
N ARG A 294 18.69 -1.89 -11.60
CA ARG A 294 17.90 -2.53 -12.67
C ARG A 294 18.70 -2.49 -13.96
N PHE A 295 18.81 -3.63 -14.62
CA PHE A 295 19.33 -3.75 -15.97
C PHE A 295 18.27 -4.38 -16.86
N GLU A 296 18.07 -3.81 -18.06
CA GLU A 296 17.22 -4.37 -19.08
C GLU A 296 17.90 -4.23 -20.46
N ARG A 297 17.78 -5.27 -21.24
CA ARG A 297 18.16 -5.28 -22.64
C ARG A 297 17.05 -5.93 -23.45
N THR A 298 16.50 -5.18 -24.40
CA THR A 298 15.45 -5.61 -25.34
C THR A 298 16.03 -5.90 -26.73
N ASN A 299 15.22 -6.40 -27.64
CA ASN A 299 15.57 -6.66 -29.04
C ASN A 299 16.85 -7.49 -29.23
N LEU A 300 17.06 -8.50 -28.38
CA LEU A 300 18.27 -9.33 -28.39
C LEU A 300 18.35 -10.26 -29.60
N GLY A 301 17.22 -10.65 -30.16
CA GLY A 301 17.12 -11.52 -31.34
C GLY A 301 15.69 -12.00 -31.59
N ASP A 302 15.51 -12.84 -32.59
CA ASP A 302 14.17 -13.26 -33.03
C ASP A 302 13.42 -14.08 -31.99
N VAL A 303 14.13 -14.82 -31.12
CA VAL A 303 13.52 -15.67 -30.09
C VAL A 303 13.73 -15.10 -28.70
N LEU A 304 14.95 -14.73 -28.33
CA LEU A 304 15.22 -14.09 -27.05
C LEU A 304 14.99 -12.59 -27.19
N GLN A 305 13.86 -12.11 -26.71
CA GLN A 305 13.46 -10.71 -26.89
C GLN A 305 14.03 -9.79 -25.82
N LYS A 306 14.08 -10.25 -24.57
CA LYS A 306 14.46 -9.39 -23.45
C LYS A 306 15.19 -10.18 -22.36
N ILE A 307 16.18 -9.56 -21.74
CA ILE A 307 16.75 -9.95 -20.46
C ILE A 307 16.56 -8.81 -19.47
N GLU A 308 16.16 -9.13 -18.25
CA GLU A 308 16.12 -8.21 -17.13
C GLU A 308 16.83 -8.79 -15.92
N ALA A 309 17.62 -7.96 -15.23
CA ALA A 309 18.23 -8.28 -13.97
C ALA A 309 17.96 -7.17 -12.96
N ARG A 310 17.68 -7.55 -11.73
CA ARG A 310 17.42 -6.59 -10.64
C ARG A 310 18.03 -7.09 -9.36
N ILE A 311 18.65 -6.18 -8.63
CA ILE A 311 19.11 -6.38 -7.25
C ILE A 311 18.54 -5.23 -6.44
N TYR A 312 18.01 -5.52 -5.24
CA TYR A 312 17.46 -4.48 -4.37
C TYR A 312 17.80 -4.73 -2.91
N TYR A 313 17.94 -3.65 -2.17
CA TYR A 313 18.04 -3.62 -0.72
C TYR A 313 16.98 -2.69 -0.16
N ASN A 314 16.18 -3.18 0.79
CA ASN A 314 15.19 -2.40 1.52
C ASN A 314 15.41 -2.55 3.02
N TYR A 315 15.36 -1.44 3.73
CA TYR A 315 15.50 -1.36 5.17
C TYR A 315 14.32 -0.60 5.75
N ALA A 316 13.62 -1.24 6.67
CA ALA A 316 12.57 -0.64 7.48
C ALA A 316 13.03 -0.65 8.96
N ASP A 317 13.00 0.53 9.62
CA ASP A 317 13.33 0.69 11.03
C ASP A 317 12.19 1.43 11.72
N HIS A 318 11.45 0.71 12.54
CA HIS A 318 10.24 1.18 13.19
C HIS A 318 10.42 1.28 14.71
N VAL A 319 10.10 2.45 15.26
CA VAL A 319 10.04 2.69 16.71
C VAL A 319 8.59 2.89 17.13
N MET A 320 8.18 2.10 18.10
CA MET A 320 6.89 2.25 18.78
C MET A 320 7.12 2.72 20.20
N ASP A 321 6.41 3.72 20.65
CA ASP A 321 6.45 4.14 22.05
C ASP A 321 5.08 4.65 22.55
N ASN A 322 4.96 4.79 23.88
CA ASN A 322 3.74 5.27 24.53
C ASN A 322 3.89 6.67 25.14
N PHE A 323 4.91 7.45 24.74
CA PHE A 323 5.19 8.74 25.37
C PHE A 323 5.55 9.87 24.40
N SER A 324 6.01 9.62 23.19
CA SER A 324 6.41 10.66 22.24
C SER A 324 5.22 11.42 21.65
N LEU A 325 4.18 10.70 21.24
CA LEU A 325 2.98 11.28 20.62
C LEU A 325 1.74 11.18 21.53
N ARG A 326 1.86 10.51 22.68
CA ARG A 326 0.85 10.41 23.73
C ARG A 326 1.50 10.48 25.11
N ARG A 327 0.69 10.48 26.14
CA ARG A 327 1.16 10.26 27.51
C ARG A 327 1.00 8.80 27.89
N PRO A 328 1.93 8.23 28.69
CA PRO A 328 1.70 6.90 29.29
C PRO A 328 0.37 6.84 30.04
N SER A 329 -0.29 5.69 30.03
CA SER A 329 -1.62 5.51 30.64
C SER A 329 -1.65 5.72 32.16
N GLY A 330 -0.49 5.66 32.81
CA GLY A 330 -0.37 5.74 34.27
C GLY A 330 -0.88 4.50 35.00
N THR A 331 -1.43 3.52 34.30
CA THR A 331 -1.98 2.28 34.87
C THR A 331 -1.60 1.06 34.04
N GLY A 332 -1.61 -0.12 34.65
CA GLY A 332 -1.32 -1.39 33.97
C GLY A 332 0.10 -1.49 33.40
N MET A 333 0.26 -2.30 32.38
CA MET A 333 1.57 -2.53 31.74
C MET A 333 2.12 -1.30 30.99
N MET A 334 1.27 -0.35 30.62
CA MET A 334 1.62 0.89 29.90
C MET A 334 1.74 2.10 30.84
N ALA A 335 1.84 1.87 32.15
CA ALA A 335 1.89 2.94 33.16
C ALA A 335 3.14 3.82 33.03
N ASN A 336 4.27 3.24 32.63
CA ASN A 336 5.56 3.91 32.52
C ASN A 336 5.99 4.11 31.06
N PRO A 337 6.91 5.04 30.79
CA PRO A 337 7.48 5.17 29.45
C PRO A 337 8.14 3.88 28.97
N MET A 338 7.76 3.44 27.79
CA MET A 338 8.36 2.28 27.12
C MET A 338 8.43 2.49 25.61
N ALA A 339 9.46 1.94 25.00
CA ALA A 339 9.67 1.94 23.56
C ALA A 339 10.17 0.57 23.10
N ALA A 340 9.70 0.14 21.94
CA ALA A 340 10.21 -1.00 21.21
C ALA A 340 10.70 -0.51 19.84
N ASN A 341 11.90 -0.93 19.46
CA ASN A 341 12.49 -0.63 18.17
C ASN A 341 12.76 -1.95 17.45
N VAL A 342 12.22 -2.08 16.26
CA VAL A 342 12.33 -3.26 15.41
C VAL A 342 12.83 -2.84 14.04
N ASP A 343 13.65 -3.66 13.41
CA ASP A 343 14.04 -3.42 12.03
C ASP A 343 13.95 -4.69 11.17
N ARG A 344 13.80 -4.48 9.88
CA ARG A 344 13.82 -5.53 8.88
C ARG A 344 14.68 -5.12 7.69
N ARG A 345 15.62 -5.98 7.33
CA ARG A 345 16.56 -5.80 6.22
C ARG A 345 16.25 -6.83 5.15
N THR A 346 15.90 -6.37 3.96
CA THR A 346 15.56 -7.24 2.84
C THR A 346 16.56 -7.01 1.71
N LEU A 347 17.29 -8.05 1.34
CA LEU A 347 18.15 -8.08 0.17
C LEU A 347 17.56 -9.10 -0.80
N GLY A 348 17.31 -8.70 -2.03
CA GLY A 348 16.77 -9.60 -3.04
C GLY A 348 17.34 -9.34 -4.42
N GLY A 349 17.12 -10.29 -5.30
CA GLY A 349 17.51 -10.21 -6.70
C GLY A 349 16.64 -11.08 -7.57
N ARG A 350 16.53 -10.68 -8.83
CA ARG A 350 15.76 -11.37 -9.87
C ARG A 350 16.51 -11.30 -11.20
N LEU A 351 16.51 -12.41 -11.91
CA LEU A 351 16.97 -12.51 -13.30
C LEU A 351 15.85 -13.16 -14.10
N ALA A 352 15.40 -12.52 -15.17
CA ALA A 352 14.36 -13.04 -16.04
C ALA A 352 14.69 -12.80 -17.51
N ALA A 353 14.17 -13.67 -18.37
CA ALA A 353 14.25 -13.58 -19.81
C ALA A 353 12.87 -13.73 -20.41
N THR A 354 12.59 -12.95 -21.45
CA THR A 354 11.39 -13.05 -22.29
C THR A 354 11.77 -13.64 -23.63
N TRP A 355 11.09 -14.72 -23.98
CA TRP A 355 11.26 -15.49 -25.20
C TRP A 355 10.00 -15.39 -26.03
N GLN A 356 10.13 -15.24 -27.33
CA GLN A 356 9.00 -15.23 -28.25
C GLN A 356 9.34 -16.04 -29.49
N TRP A 357 8.43 -16.88 -29.90
CA TRP A 357 8.53 -17.67 -31.16
C TRP A 357 7.13 -18.03 -31.64
N ASP A 358 6.85 -17.86 -32.90
CA ASP A 358 5.53 -18.04 -33.47
C ASP A 358 4.42 -17.43 -32.58
N ASP A 359 3.49 -18.26 -32.11
CA ASP A 359 2.35 -17.88 -31.25
C ASP A 359 2.64 -17.97 -29.74
N TYR A 360 3.91 -18.17 -29.35
CA TYR A 360 4.31 -18.36 -27.95
C TYR A 360 5.10 -17.17 -27.41
N SER A 361 4.77 -16.79 -26.19
CA SER A 361 5.57 -15.87 -25.39
C SER A 361 5.82 -16.50 -24.02
N LEU A 362 7.09 -16.66 -23.64
CA LEU A 362 7.51 -17.23 -22.35
C LEU A 362 8.31 -16.20 -21.56
N VAL A 363 7.92 -15.94 -20.32
CA VAL A 363 8.77 -15.26 -19.34
C VAL A 363 9.27 -16.30 -18.36
N SER A 364 10.60 -16.46 -18.26
CA SER A 364 11.22 -17.41 -17.35
C SER A 364 12.33 -16.78 -16.53
N GLY A 365 12.58 -17.30 -15.33
CA GLY A 365 13.61 -16.71 -14.50
C GLY A 365 13.81 -17.36 -13.14
N VAL A 366 14.68 -16.71 -12.38
CA VAL A 366 14.99 -17.07 -11.00
C VAL A 366 14.98 -15.83 -10.13
N ASP A 367 14.64 -15.98 -8.86
CA ASP A 367 14.79 -14.95 -7.86
C ASP A 367 15.29 -15.51 -6.52
N ALA A 368 15.87 -14.62 -5.74
CA ALA A 368 16.31 -14.94 -4.39
C ALA A 368 16.05 -13.74 -3.47
N GLN A 369 15.69 -14.03 -2.24
CA GLN A 369 15.49 -13.02 -1.22
C GLN A 369 15.99 -13.52 0.13
N ARG A 370 16.64 -12.63 0.87
CA ARG A 370 16.93 -12.79 2.28
C ARG A 370 16.34 -11.63 3.06
N ASN A 371 15.69 -11.92 4.18
CA ASN A 371 15.30 -10.86 5.10
C ASN A 371 15.67 -11.23 6.54
N GLU A 372 16.24 -10.26 7.24
CA GLU A 372 16.69 -10.37 8.62
C GLU A 372 15.85 -9.43 9.48
N HIS A 373 15.30 -9.96 10.57
CA HIS A 373 14.59 -9.20 11.57
C HIS A 373 15.43 -9.06 12.86
N ARG A 374 15.40 -7.83 13.44
CA ARG A 374 16.09 -7.55 14.70
C ARG A 374 15.21 -6.68 15.59
N GLN A 375 15.45 -6.76 16.88
CA GLN A 375 14.72 -5.96 17.87
C GLN A 375 15.62 -5.48 19.01
N ARG A 376 15.19 -4.39 19.62
CA ARG A 376 15.69 -3.86 20.90
C ARG A 376 14.59 -3.06 21.58
N SER A 377 14.64 -2.96 22.90
CA SER A 377 13.61 -2.23 23.67
C SER A 377 14.24 -1.35 24.73
N SER A 378 13.53 -0.29 25.11
CA SER A 378 13.88 0.53 26.26
C SER A 378 13.74 -0.25 27.55
N ARG A 379 14.30 0.29 28.62
CA ARG A 379 14.18 -0.25 29.98
C ARG A 379 13.74 0.84 30.94
N TYR A 380 12.75 0.53 31.74
CA TYR A 380 12.35 1.37 32.88
C TYR A 380 12.65 0.66 34.19
N ASP A 381 13.46 1.28 35.03
CA ASP A 381 13.79 0.77 36.36
C ASP A 381 12.75 1.30 37.35
N MET A 382 11.91 0.39 37.85
CA MET A 382 10.83 0.70 38.79
C MET A 382 11.33 1.17 40.18
N MET A 383 12.57 0.82 40.57
CA MET A 383 13.12 1.21 41.85
C MET A 383 13.70 2.62 41.85
N THR A 384 14.35 2.98 40.75
CA THR A 384 15.01 4.30 40.59
C THR A 384 14.18 5.30 39.81
N GLY A 385 13.12 4.87 39.13
CA GLY A 385 12.33 5.68 38.21
C GLY A 385 13.11 6.09 36.95
N THR A 386 14.20 5.39 36.62
CA THR A 386 15.09 5.76 35.51
C THR A 386 14.67 5.08 34.23
N TYR A 387 14.45 5.87 33.16
CA TYR A 387 14.23 5.40 31.80
C TYR A 387 15.54 5.34 31.03
N THR A 388 15.86 4.19 30.43
CA THR A 388 16.97 4.00 29.49
C THR A 388 16.40 3.78 28.09
N ALA A 389 16.78 4.61 27.13
CA ALA A 389 16.26 4.55 25.78
C ALA A 389 16.70 3.28 25.02
N HIS A 390 15.91 2.86 24.05
CA HIS A 390 16.16 1.66 23.26
C HIS A 390 17.47 1.71 22.45
N ASP A 391 17.88 2.89 22.00
CA ASP A 391 19.10 3.11 21.21
C ASP A 391 20.40 2.89 21.99
N GLN A 392 20.32 2.89 23.32
CA GLN A 392 21.46 2.52 24.19
C GLN A 392 21.68 1.01 24.31
N PHE A 393 20.79 0.19 23.75
CA PHE A 393 20.92 -1.26 23.72
C PHE A 393 21.34 -1.76 22.33
N ALA A 394 22.16 -2.80 22.31
CA ALA A 394 22.52 -3.46 21.07
C ALA A 394 21.31 -4.12 20.40
N TRP A 395 21.31 -4.15 19.10
CA TRP A 395 20.35 -4.93 18.32
C TRP A 395 20.48 -6.43 18.61
N ASN A 396 19.36 -7.09 18.80
CA ASN A 396 19.27 -8.53 18.90
C ASN A 396 18.58 -9.05 17.63
N LYS A 397 19.28 -9.85 16.83
CA LYS A 397 18.70 -10.61 15.75
C LYS A 397 17.78 -11.67 16.36
N ASP A 398 16.55 -11.77 15.85
CA ASP A 398 15.58 -12.75 16.33
C ASP A 398 15.04 -13.65 15.21
N ALA A 399 15.14 -13.23 13.95
CA ALA A 399 14.76 -14.09 12.82
C ALA A 399 15.58 -13.82 11.57
N ASP A 400 15.70 -14.84 10.71
CA ASP A 400 16.24 -14.77 9.37
C ASP A 400 15.41 -15.66 8.44
N PHE A 401 15.08 -15.12 7.26
CA PHE A 401 14.29 -15.82 6.24
C PHE A 401 15.06 -15.81 4.92
N HIS A 402 15.03 -16.92 4.22
CA HIS A 402 15.56 -17.03 2.86
C HIS A 402 14.48 -17.61 1.95
N ASN A 403 14.43 -17.14 0.74
CA ASN A 403 13.61 -17.70 -0.32
C ASN A 403 14.39 -17.76 -1.62
N TYR A 404 14.28 -18.87 -2.35
CA TYR A 404 14.87 -19.09 -3.66
C TYR A 404 13.78 -19.62 -4.57
N GLY A 405 13.51 -18.95 -5.69
CA GLY A 405 12.44 -19.30 -6.61
C GLY A 405 12.92 -19.50 -8.04
N VAL A 406 12.31 -20.45 -8.73
CA VAL A 406 12.41 -20.61 -10.18
C VAL A 406 11.00 -20.56 -10.76
N PHE A 407 10.81 -19.86 -11.87
CA PHE A 407 9.50 -19.65 -12.46
C PHE A 407 9.52 -19.62 -13.98
N GLY A 408 8.36 -19.92 -14.56
CA GLY A 408 8.07 -19.73 -15.98
C GLY A 408 6.59 -19.52 -16.21
N GLU A 409 6.26 -18.53 -17.04
CA GLU A 409 4.89 -18.16 -17.42
C GLU A 409 4.82 -18.09 -18.95
N LEU A 410 4.02 -18.97 -19.55
CA LEU A 410 3.84 -19.14 -20.98
C LEU A 410 2.48 -18.63 -21.41
N THR A 411 2.46 -17.76 -22.39
CA THR A 411 1.26 -17.38 -23.14
C THR A 411 1.31 -18.03 -24.53
N ARG A 412 0.23 -18.66 -24.93
CA ARG A 412 0.03 -19.15 -26.31
C ARG A 412 -1.21 -18.51 -26.90
N THR A 413 -1.04 -17.86 -28.04
CA THR A 413 -2.14 -17.36 -28.88
C THR A 413 -2.62 -18.48 -29.80
N LEU A 414 -3.93 -18.71 -29.87
CA LEU A 414 -4.56 -19.76 -30.66
C LEU A 414 -5.53 -19.11 -31.65
N GLY A 415 -5.03 -18.80 -32.86
CA GLY A 415 -5.75 -17.96 -33.80
C GLY A 415 -5.91 -16.52 -33.26
N ASP A 416 -6.89 -15.78 -33.78
CA ASP A 416 -7.05 -14.35 -33.45
C ASP A 416 -7.81 -14.11 -32.15
N ASP A 417 -8.61 -15.10 -31.70
CA ASP A 417 -9.63 -14.90 -30.64
C ASP A 417 -9.30 -15.62 -29.32
N ASN A 418 -8.24 -16.43 -29.26
CA ASN A 418 -8.04 -17.30 -28.10
C ASN A 418 -6.64 -17.16 -27.53
N ARG A 419 -6.51 -17.14 -26.20
CA ARG A 419 -5.25 -17.17 -25.48
C ARG A 419 -5.29 -18.19 -24.35
N VAL A 420 -4.22 -18.95 -24.22
CA VAL A 420 -3.98 -19.83 -23.07
C VAL A 420 -2.73 -19.31 -22.37
N ILE A 421 -2.88 -18.95 -21.10
CA ILE A 421 -1.78 -18.48 -20.26
C ILE A 421 -1.62 -19.50 -19.13
N GLY A 422 -0.40 -19.97 -18.90
CA GLY A 422 -0.10 -20.90 -17.82
C GLY A 422 1.27 -20.67 -17.24
N GLY A 423 1.41 -20.87 -15.94
CA GLY A 423 2.67 -20.66 -15.25
C GLY A 423 2.91 -21.70 -14.16
N ALA A 424 4.18 -21.95 -13.90
CA ALA A 424 4.64 -22.78 -12.80
C ALA A 424 5.80 -22.13 -12.08
N ARG A 425 5.83 -22.28 -10.77
CA ARG A 425 6.87 -21.77 -9.88
C ARG A 425 7.15 -22.77 -8.76
N LEU A 426 8.43 -22.89 -8.38
CA LEU A 426 8.85 -23.62 -7.20
C LEU A 426 9.72 -22.70 -6.35
N ASP A 427 9.32 -22.51 -5.10
CA ASP A 427 10.10 -21.79 -4.10
C ASP A 427 10.64 -22.76 -3.03
N HIS A 428 11.86 -22.50 -2.58
CA HIS A 428 12.43 -23.08 -1.37
C HIS A 428 12.57 -21.97 -0.32
N ALA A 429 11.73 -22.02 0.71
CA ALA A 429 11.69 -21.04 1.79
C ALA A 429 12.25 -21.63 3.09
N THR A 430 13.03 -20.83 3.82
CA THR A 430 13.57 -21.20 5.13
C THR A 430 13.35 -20.08 6.13
N ALA A 431 13.17 -20.43 7.40
CA ALA A 431 13.17 -19.51 8.53
C ALA A 431 14.04 -20.07 9.66
N GLN A 432 14.75 -19.19 10.34
CA GLN A 432 15.56 -19.53 11.53
C GLN A 432 15.18 -18.60 12.69
N ASP A 433 14.95 -19.20 13.85
CA ASP A 433 14.71 -18.51 15.12
C ASP A 433 16.04 -18.24 15.83
N TYR A 434 16.41 -16.97 15.95
CA TYR A 434 17.62 -16.51 16.64
C TYR A 434 17.33 -16.00 18.05
N ARG A 435 16.10 -16.09 18.53
CA ARG A 435 15.79 -15.71 19.92
C ARG A 435 16.63 -16.54 20.90
N ARG A 436 16.97 -15.91 22.00
CA ARG A 436 17.83 -16.56 23.03
C ARG A 436 17.04 -17.50 23.95
N THR A 437 15.72 -17.32 23.99
CA THR A 437 14.81 -18.04 24.87
C THR A 437 13.51 -18.32 24.11
N GLY A 438 12.81 -19.34 24.53
CA GLY A 438 11.55 -19.79 23.94
C GLY A 438 11.66 -21.23 23.43
N PRO A 439 10.52 -21.89 23.17
CA PRO A 439 10.50 -23.31 22.81
C PRO A 439 11.16 -23.63 21.47
N SER A 440 11.26 -22.65 20.57
CA SER A 440 11.89 -22.79 19.23
C SER A 440 13.23 -22.05 19.10
N ALA A 441 13.81 -21.59 20.22
CA ALA A 441 15.07 -20.85 20.20
C ALA A 441 16.21 -21.65 19.58
N GLY A 442 16.77 -21.17 18.46
CA GLY A 442 17.81 -21.84 17.70
C GLY A 442 17.30 -22.80 16.63
N ASP A 443 15.99 -23.06 16.56
CA ASP A 443 15.42 -23.95 15.55
C ASP A 443 15.40 -23.30 14.16
N SER A 444 15.44 -24.15 13.15
CA SER A 444 15.22 -23.77 11.75
C SER A 444 14.16 -24.66 11.12
N ARG A 445 13.47 -24.11 10.12
CA ARG A 445 12.52 -24.87 9.30
C ARG A 445 12.62 -24.47 7.83
N SER A 446 12.20 -25.37 6.95
CA SER A 446 12.14 -25.12 5.51
C SER A 446 10.96 -25.84 4.89
N ASP A 447 10.43 -25.26 3.81
CA ASP A 447 9.38 -25.86 3.01
C ASP A 447 9.62 -25.58 1.53
N ASN A 448 9.18 -26.50 0.66
CA ASN A 448 9.11 -26.31 -0.78
C ASN A 448 7.67 -25.95 -1.15
N LEU A 449 7.50 -24.87 -1.88
CA LEU A 449 6.21 -24.22 -2.13
C LEU A 449 5.93 -24.21 -3.64
N PRO A 450 5.29 -25.24 -4.20
CA PRO A 450 4.85 -25.23 -5.59
C PRO A 450 3.69 -24.24 -5.77
N SER A 451 3.72 -23.47 -6.86
CA SER A 451 2.63 -22.61 -7.30
C SER A 451 2.46 -22.71 -8.80
N GLY A 452 1.25 -22.50 -9.29
CA GLY A 452 0.98 -22.52 -10.71
C GLY A 452 -0.44 -22.11 -11.04
N PHE A 453 -0.66 -21.78 -12.29
CA PHE A 453 -2.00 -21.44 -12.77
C PHE A 453 -2.14 -21.79 -14.25
N MET A 454 -3.39 -21.85 -14.67
CA MET A 454 -3.77 -21.89 -16.09
C MET A 454 -5.01 -21.05 -16.29
N ARG A 455 -4.97 -20.17 -17.30
CA ARG A 455 -6.08 -19.29 -17.68
C ARG A 455 -6.32 -19.39 -19.18
N TYR A 456 -7.59 -19.51 -19.55
CA TYR A 456 -8.06 -19.42 -20.93
C TYR A 456 -8.86 -18.15 -21.11
N GLU A 457 -8.59 -17.44 -22.20
CA GLU A 457 -9.25 -16.21 -22.60
C GLU A 457 -9.79 -16.39 -24.01
N HIS A 458 -11.01 -15.90 -24.24
CA HIS A 458 -11.69 -15.97 -25.52
C HIS A 458 -12.37 -14.65 -25.85
N ASP A 459 -11.97 -14.07 -26.98
CA ASP A 459 -12.59 -12.88 -27.55
C ASP A 459 -13.84 -13.31 -28.34
N LEU A 460 -15.03 -12.87 -27.87
CA LEU A 460 -16.31 -13.31 -28.41
C LEU A 460 -16.56 -12.67 -29.77
N GLN A 461 -16.73 -13.46 -30.83
CA GLN A 461 -16.96 -12.95 -32.18
C GLN A 461 -18.29 -12.20 -32.35
N SER A 462 -19.29 -12.52 -31.55
CA SER A 462 -20.62 -11.90 -31.61
C SER A 462 -20.78 -10.66 -30.75
N LEU A 463 -19.87 -10.43 -29.83
CA LEU A 463 -19.86 -9.32 -28.87
C LEU A 463 -18.42 -8.82 -28.70
N PRO A 464 -18.18 -7.50 -28.58
CA PRO A 464 -16.86 -6.96 -28.29
C PRO A 464 -16.49 -7.20 -26.81
N ALA A 465 -16.32 -8.46 -26.48
CA ALA A 465 -16.10 -8.90 -25.10
C ALA A 465 -15.11 -10.05 -25.05
N THR A 466 -14.27 -10.06 -24.01
CA THR A 466 -13.36 -11.16 -23.69
C THR A 466 -13.90 -11.91 -22.47
N ALA A 467 -14.20 -13.20 -22.65
CA ALA A 467 -14.53 -14.10 -21.55
C ALA A 467 -13.27 -14.84 -21.08
N TYR A 468 -13.18 -15.14 -19.79
CA TYR A 468 -12.06 -15.88 -19.25
C TYR A 468 -12.45 -16.84 -18.14
N VAL A 469 -11.65 -17.90 -18.00
CA VAL A 469 -11.67 -18.83 -16.89
C VAL A 469 -10.23 -19.15 -16.49
N GLY A 470 -9.91 -19.06 -15.21
CA GLY A 470 -8.56 -19.33 -14.68
C GLY A 470 -8.64 -20.18 -13.43
N LEU A 471 -7.77 -21.18 -13.32
CA LEU A 471 -7.53 -21.97 -12.12
C LEU A 471 -6.11 -21.70 -11.64
N GLY A 472 -5.97 -21.24 -10.41
CA GLY A 472 -4.66 -20.95 -9.81
C GLY A 472 -4.47 -21.69 -8.49
N HIS A 473 -3.21 -22.04 -8.23
CA HIS A 473 -2.75 -22.61 -6.96
C HIS A 473 -1.51 -21.87 -6.50
N ALA A 474 -1.49 -21.43 -5.23
CA ALA A 474 -0.34 -20.78 -4.63
C ALA A 474 -0.12 -21.31 -3.20
N GLU A 475 1.13 -21.61 -2.87
CA GLU A 475 1.56 -21.94 -1.52
C GLU A 475 2.39 -20.80 -0.93
N ARG A 476 2.14 -20.45 0.33
CA ARG A 476 2.76 -19.33 1.04
C ARG A 476 3.42 -19.81 2.34
N PHE A 477 4.71 -19.51 2.49
CA PHE A 477 5.39 -19.69 3.77
C PHE A 477 4.84 -18.69 4.80
N PRO A 478 4.69 -19.09 6.09
CA PRO A 478 4.30 -18.16 7.15
C PRO A 478 5.31 -17.03 7.31
N ASP A 479 4.85 -15.81 7.47
CA ASP A 479 5.71 -14.64 7.67
C ASP A 479 6.14 -14.49 9.14
N TYR A 480 7.04 -13.54 9.40
CA TYR A 480 7.57 -13.21 10.71
C TYR A 480 6.46 -13.03 11.77
N TRP A 481 5.46 -12.22 11.46
CA TRP A 481 4.38 -11.94 12.41
C TRP A 481 3.49 -13.17 12.73
N GLU A 482 3.38 -14.13 11.84
CA GLU A 482 2.65 -15.39 12.08
C GLU A 482 3.46 -16.36 12.95
N LEU A 483 4.76 -16.46 12.68
CA LEU A 483 5.63 -17.38 13.39
C LEU A 483 6.04 -16.89 14.78
N PHE A 484 6.16 -15.56 14.99
CA PHE A 484 6.71 -14.99 16.21
C PHE A 484 5.69 -14.28 17.08
N SER A 485 4.51 -13.91 16.55
CA SER A 485 3.38 -13.35 17.32
C SER A 485 2.20 -14.32 17.47
N GLY A 486 2.22 -15.46 16.79
CA GLY A 486 1.19 -16.50 16.81
C GLY A 486 1.19 -17.40 18.06
N GLY A 487 1.91 -17.03 19.11
CA GLY A 487 2.04 -17.83 20.34
C GLY A 487 3.36 -18.61 20.43
N ALA A 488 3.61 -19.24 21.57
CA ALA A 488 4.91 -19.85 21.87
C ALA A 488 5.30 -21.01 20.95
N SER A 489 4.34 -21.76 20.44
CA SER A 489 4.56 -22.93 19.56
C SER A 489 4.44 -22.59 18.05
N ALA A 490 4.03 -21.37 17.69
CA ALA A 490 3.69 -21.03 16.31
C ALA A 490 4.82 -21.32 15.31
N PHE A 491 6.07 -21.04 15.69
CA PHE A 491 7.22 -21.33 14.85
C PHE A 491 7.30 -22.81 14.42
N SER A 492 6.95 -23.74 15.29
CA SER A 492 7.03 -25.18 15.04
C SER A 492 5.73 -25.78 14.48
N THR A 493 4.56 -25.17 14.76
CA THR A 493 3.26 -25.77 14.46
C THR A 493 2.54 -25.16 13.26
N VAL A 494 2.74 -23.86 12.99
CA VAL A 494 2.05 -23.18 11.88
C VAL A 494 2.63 -23.64 10.54
N LYS A 495 1.76 -24.16 9.66
CA LYS A 495 2.10 -24.70 8.35
C LYS A 495 1.95 -23.64 7.25
N PRO A 496 2.62 -23.82 6.08
CA PRO A 496 2.35 -23.04 4.88
C PRO A 496 0.88 -23.09 4.45
N GLU A 497 0.33 -21.95 4.07
CA GLU A 497 -1.01 -21.87 3.48
C GLU A 497 -1.00 -22.32 2.02
N LYS A 498 -2.09 -22.96 1.59
CA LYS A 498 -2.28 -23.50 0.24
C LYS A 498 -3.62 -23.05 -0.31
N THR A 499 -3.59 -22.09 -1.23
CA THR A 499 -4.79 -21.54 -1.87
C THR A 499 -4.98 -22.14 -3.25
N THR A 500 -6.17 -22.71 -3.52
CA THR A 500 -6.59 -23.10 -4.87
C THR A 500 -7.85 -22.33 -5.20
N GLN A 501 -7.86 -21.59 -6.31
CA GLN A 501 -8.94 -20.67 -6.67
C GLN A 501 -9.29 -20.79 -8.15
N LEU A 502 -10.59 -20.83 -8.44
CA LEU A 502 -11.17 -20.69 -9.76
C LEU A 502 -11.69 -19.26 -9.89
N ASP A 503 -11.30 -18.59 -10.96
CA ASP A 503 -11.76 -17.25 -11.35
C ASP A 503 -12.46 -17.36 -12.72
N VAL A 504 -13.58 -16.64 -12.87
CA VAL A 504 -14.30 -16.51 -14.13
C VAL A 504 -14.74 -15.08 -14.32
N GLY A 505 -14.83 -14.62 -15.57
CA GLY A 505 -15.30 -13.26 -15.79
C GLY A 505 -15.43 -12.90 -17.26
N LEU A 506 -15.86 -11.67 -17.45
CA LEU A 506 -16.15 -11.06 -18.75
C LEU A 506 -15.70 -9.61 -18.73
N GLN A 507 -15.08 -9.17 -19.83
CA GLN A 507 -14.79 -7.77 -20.12
C GLN A 507 -15.49 -7.37 -21.39
N TYR A 508 -16.14 -6.23 -21.40
CA TYR A 508 -16.88 -5.68 -22.54
C TYR A 508 -16.45 -4.22 -22.76
N SER A 509 -16.12 -3.88 -24.01
CA SER A 509 -15.83 -2.51 -24.39
C SER A 509 -16.32 -2.21 -25.79
N GLN A 510 -17.40 -1.41 -25.89
CA GLN A 510 -17.90 -0.93 -27.17
C GLN A 510 -18.65 0.39 -27.02
N GLY A 511 -18.27 1.35 -27.89
CA GLY A 511 -18.95 2.62 -27.95
C GLY A 511 -18.88 3.39 -26.63
N PRO A 512 -20.04 3.74 -26.02
CA PRO A 512 -20.05 4.48 -24.75
C PRO A 512 -19.87 3.61 -23.51
N LEU A 513 -19.89 2.27 -23.61
CA LEU A 513 -19.90 1.35 -22.50
C LEU A 513 -18.61 0.56 -22.39
N ASP A 514 -17.94 0.70 -21.24
CA ASP A 514 -16.89 -0.19 -20.76
C ASP A 514 -17.40 -0.88 -19.49
N ALA A 515 -17.42 -2.22 -19.48
CA ALA A 515 -17.93 -2.99 -18.34
C ALA A 515 -17.12 -4.27 -18.11
N TRP A 516 -17.07 -4.72 -16.89
CA TRP A 516 -16.44 -5.98 -16.53
C TRP A 516 -17.13 -6.61 -15.32
N ALA A 517 -17.06 -7.91 -15.27
CA ALA A 517 -17.53 -8.70 -14.12
C ALA A 517 -16.57 -9.85 -13.88
N SER A 518 -16.31 -10.16 -12.63
CA SER A 518 -15.51 -11.30 -12.20
C SER A 518 -16.16 -11.98 -11.00
N ALA A 519 -16.05 -13.30 -10.95
CA ALA A 519 -16.44 -14.10 -9.80
C ALA A 519 -15.32 -15.09 -9.48
N TYR A 520 -15.19 -15.44 -8.21
CA TYR A 520 -14.19 -16.39 -7.75
C TYR A 520 -14.74 -17.33 -6.69
N VAL A 521 -14.18 -18.53 -6.65
CA VAL A 521 -14.37 -19.49 -5.57
C VAL A 521 -13.04 -20.17 -5.28
N GLY A 522 -12.65 -20.19 -4.01
CA GLY A 522 -11.37 -20.73 -3.57
C GLY A 522 -11.48 -21.57 -2.31
N GLN A 523 -10.58 -22.53 -2.19
CA GLN A 523 -10.30 -23.26 -0.97
C GLN A 523 -8.90 -22.89 -0.49
N VAL A 524 -8.78 -22.58 0.80
CA VAL A 524 -7.49 -22.33 1.46
C VAL A 524 -7.30 -23.41 2.50
N ARG A 525 -6.38 -24.33 2.23
CA ARG A 525 -5.95 -25.31 3.23
C ARG A 525 -4.87 -24.71 4.12
N ASP A 526 -4.87 -25.11 5.37
CA ASP A 526 -3.95 -24.62 6.37
C ASP A 526 -3.98 -23.06 6.51
N PHE A 527 -5.14 -22.42 6.33
CA PHE A 527 -5.33 -20.98 6.54
C PHE A 527 -4.87 -20.58 7.95
N ILE A 528 -3.98 -19.60 8.08
CA ILE A 528 -3.45 -19.15 9.36
C ILE A 528 -4.43 -18.17 9.99
N LEU A 529 -5.10 -18.61 11.05
CA LEU A 529 -6.12 -17.89 11.79
C LEU A 529 -5.63 -17.55 13.19
N PHE A 530 -5.77 -16.29 13.60
CA PHE A 530 -5.49 -15.86 14.96
C PHE A 530 -6.74 -15.96 15.82
N SER A 531 -6.59 -16.54 17.00
CA SER A 531 -7.59 -16.58 18.06
C SER A 531 -7.12 -15.77 19.27
N TYR A 532 -8.02 -14.99 19.83
CA TYR A 532 -7.78 -14.12 20.97
C TYR A 532 -8.53 -14.60 22.19
N GLY A 533 -7.84 -14.63 23.30
CA GLY A 533 -8.38 -15.03 24.59
C GLY A 533 -7.66 -14.33 25.74
N THR A 534 -8.03 -14.67 26.94
CA THR A 534 -7.35 -14.24 28.16
C THR A 534 -6.68 -15.44 28.83
N ASN A 535 -5.45 -15.24 29.33
CA ASN A 535 -4.82 -16.26 30.16
C ASN A 535 -5.43 -16.28 31.58
N MET A 536 -4.98 -17.22 32.40
CA MET A 536 -5.47 -17.36 33.79
C MET A 536 -5.23 -16.13 34.67
N MET A 537 -4.38 -15.18 34.25
CA MET A 537 -4.12 -13.90 34.92
C MET A 537 -4.92 -12.75 34.32
N GLY A 538 -5.89 -13.01 33.39
CA GLY A 538 -6.70 -11.99 32.74
C GLY A 538 -5.97 -11.19 31.66
N MET A 539 -4.75 -11.58 31.29
CA MET A 539 -4.00 -10.89 30.22
C MET A 539 -4.43 -11.39 28.83
N SER A 540 -4.64 -10.47 27.92
CA SER A 540 -4.94 -10.79 26.51
C SER A 540 -3.79 -11.60 25.90
N ARG A 541 -4.13 -12.68 25.20
CA ARG A 541 -3.21 -13.55 24.48
C ARG A 541 -3.78 -13.90 23.13
N SER A 542 -2.93 -13.96 22.11
CA SER A 542 -3.28 -14.49 20.79
C SER A 542 -2.52 -15.78 20.52
N SER A 543 -3.12 -16.66 19.71
CA SER A 543 -2.49 -17.83 19.11
C SER A 543 -2.84 -17.90 17.64
N ALA A 544 -1.89 -18.40 16.83
CA ALA A 544 -2.11 -18.70 15.43
C ALA A 544 -2.21 -20.21 15.23
N ASP A 545 -3.26 -20.64 14.56
CA ASP A 545 -3.51 -22.04 14.23
C ASP A 545 -3.90 -22.18 12.76
N ASN A 546 -3.64 -23.33 12.16
CA ASN A 546 -4.09 -23.62 10.80
C ASN A 546 -5.51 -24.20 10.81
N VAL A 547 -6.36 -23.66 9.94
CA VAL A 547 -7.72 -24.16 9.67
C VAL A 547 -7.93 -24.27 8.18
N ASP A 548 -8.94 -25.03 7.75
CA ASP A 548 -9.37 -25.03 6.36
C ASP A 548 -10.44 -23.95 6.14
N ALA A 549 -10.31 -23.20 5.05
CA ALA A 549 -11.23 -22.13 4.74
C ALA A 549 -11.76 -22.21 3.30
N ARG A 550 -12.95 -21.68 3.09
CA ARG A 550 -13.52 -21.41 1.76
C ARG A 550 -13.76 -19.93 1.61
N VAL A 551 -13.40 -19.39 0.45
CA VAL A 551 -13.61 -18.00 0.08
C VAL A 551 -14.32 -17.95 -1.26
N MET A 552 -15.26 -17.02 -1.42
CA MET A 552 -15.93 -16.76 -2.69
C MET A 552 -16.41 -15.32 -2.75
N GLY A 553 -16.69 -14.86 -3.95
CA GLY A 553 -17.20 -13.51 -4.13
C GLY A 553 -17.18 -13.09 -5.58
N GLY A 554 -17.32 -11.79 -5.79
CA GLY A 554 -17.26 -11.20 -7.12
C GLY A 554 -17.16 -9.72 -7.07
N GLU A 555 -16.67 -9.17 -8.16
CA GLU A 555 -16.61 -7.74 -8.41
C GLU A 555 -17.19 -7.46 -9.80
N LEU A 556 -17.83 -6.33 -9.95
CA LEU A 556 -18.23 -5.80 -11.24
C LEU A 556 -18.01 -4.30 -11.29
N GLY A 557 -17.84 -3.78 -12.50
CA GLY A 557 -17.70 -2.37 -12.74
C GLY A 557 -18.18 -2.03 -14.14
N ALA A 558 -18.70 -0.81 -14.29
CA ALA A 558 -19.11 -0.29 -15.57
C ALA A 558 -18.90 1.23 -15.60
N THR A 559 -18.46 1.73 -16.76
CA THR A 559 -18.41 3.15 -17.09
C THR A 559 -19.25 3.36 -18.34
N TYR A 560 -20.19 4.31 -18.30
CA TYR A 560 -21.03 4.64 -19.43
C TYR A 560 -20.95 6.14 -19.76
N ARG A 561 -20.57 6.46 -20.98
CA ARG A 561 -20.55 7.84 -21.50
C ARG A 561 -21.94 8.21 -21.98
N LEU A 562 -22.66 8.97 -21.17
CA LEU A 562 -24.03 9.44 -21.45
C LEU A 562 -24.05 10.34 -22.69
N ASN A 563 -23.03 11.18 -22.84
CA ASN A 563 -22.80 12.06 -23.99
C ASN A 563 -21.35 12.58 -23.95
N ALA A 564 -21.01 13.54 -24.80
CA ALA A 564 -19.66 14.12 -24.88
C ALA A 564 -19.14 14.74 -23.56
N ASN A 565 -20.06 15.13 -22.63
CA ASN A 565 -19.71 15.84 -21.42
C ASN A 565 -20.00 15.06 -20.14
N TRP A 566 -20.91 14.09 -20.19
CA TRP A 566 -21.36 13.35 -19.01
C TRP A 566 -20.98 11.89 -19.09
N LYS A 567 -20.42 11.38 -18.01
CA LYS A 567 -20.18 9.96 -17.79
C LYS A 567 -20.70 9.53 -16.41
N THR A 568 -21.11 8.27 -16.32
CA THR A 568 -21.41 7.62 -15.04
C THR A 568 -20.57 6.37 -14.91
N ASP A 569 -20.15 6.06 -13.68
CA ASP A 569 -19.48 4.83 -13.35
C ASP A 569 -20.14 4.17 -12.14
N ALA A 570 -20.13 2.86 -12.14
CA ALA A 570 -20.65 2.05 -11.05
C ALA A 570 -19.70 0.88 -10.77
N SER A 571 -19.58 0.51 -9.53
CA SER A 571 -18.89 -0.73 -9.15
C SER A 571 -19.56 -1.39 -7.95
N LEU A 572 -19.42 -2.71 -7.86
CA LEU A 572 -19.90 -3.52 -6.75
C LEU A 572 -18.81 -4.54 -6.41
N ALA A 573 -18.56 -4.77 -5.12
CA ALA A 573 -17.65 -5.79 -4.65
C ALA A 573 -18.24 -6.54 -3.46
N TYR A 574 -18.13 -7.86 -3.48
CA TYR A 574 -18.57 -8.74 -2.40
C TYR A 574 -17.56 -9.84 -2.14
N ALA A 575 -17.27 -10.08 -0.88
CA ALA A 575 -16.44 -11.19 -0.42
C ALA A 575 -17.14 -11.97 0.69
N TRP A 576 -17.05 -13.30 0.62
CA TRP A 576 -17.61 -14.21 1.57
C TRP A 576 -16.55 -15.24 1.97
N GLY A 577 -16.45 -15.53 3.27
CA GLY A 577 -15.54 -16.52 3.80
C GLY A 577 -16.18 -17.40 4.86
N LYS A 578 -15.71 -18.66 4.94
CA LYS A 578 -16.13 -19.64 5.93
C LYS A 578 -14.92 -20.45 6.40
N ASN A 579 -14.74 -20.56 7.71
CA ASN A 579 -13.89 -21.57 8.30
C ASN A 579 -14.56 -22.93 8.17
N SER A 580 -14.01 -23.82 7.34
CA SER A 580 -14.58 -25.14 7.09
C SER A 580 -14.29 -26.14 8.20
N SER A 581 -13.33 -25.86 9.07
CA SER A 581 -12.94 -26.74 10.19
C SER A 581 -13.96 -26.72 11.33
N ASP A 582 -14.59 -25.57 11.60
CA ASP A 582 -15.60 -25.40 12.66
C ASP A 582 -16.98 -25.00 12.14
N GLY A 583 -17.08 -24.60 10.87
CA GLY A 583 -18.33 -24.19 10.25
C GLY A 583 -18.71 -22.72 10.45
N GLU A 584 -17.90 -21.92 11.14
CA GLU A 584 -18.12 -20.50 11.42
C GLU A 584 -17.78 -19.58 10.23
N ALA A 585 -18.12 -18.32 10.32
CA ALA A 585 -17.65 -17.31 9.37
C ALA A 585 -16.11 -17.15 9.46
N LEU A 586 -15.46 -16.80 8.36
CA LEU A 586 -14.11 -16.22 8.48
C LEU A 586 -14.24 -14.82 9.07
N PRO A 587 -13.35 -14.45 10.02
CA PRO A 587 -13.37 -13.11 10.61
C PRO A 587 -12.90 -12.06 9.60
N GLN A 588 -13.28 -10.81 9.88
CA GLN A 588 -12.82 -9.61 9.17
C GLN A 588 -13.06 -9.66 7.65
N MET A 589 -14.16 -10.28 7.24
CA MET A 589 -14.62 -10.23 5.85
C MET A 589 -15.26 -8.87 5.57
N PRO A 590 -14.84 -8.15 4.50
CA PRO A 590 -15.46 -6.86 4.17
C PRO A 590 -16.93 -7.05 3.78
N PRO A 591 -17.81 -6.10 4.13
CA PRO A 591 -19.20 -6.10 3.70
C PRO A 591 -19.34 -5.85 2.19
N LEU A 592 -20.54 -6.08 1.65
CA LEU A 592 -20.87 -5.67 0.28
C LEU A 592 -20.72 -4.15 0.15
N GLU A 593 -19.97 -3.73 -0.84
CA GLU A 593 -19.73 -2.31 -1.16
C GLU A 593 -20.15 -2.00 -2.60
N GLY A 594 -20.91 -0.92 -2.77
CA GLY A 594 -21.27 -0.31 -4.04
C GLY A 594 -20.80 1.12 -4.14
N ARG A 595 -20.40 1.53 -5.34
CA ARG A 595 -20.01 2.90 -5.67
C ARG A 595 -20.75 3.35 -6.91
N LEU A 596 -21.27 4.57 -6.90
CA LEU A 596 -21.96 5.21 -8.02
C LEU A 596 -21.34 6.59 -8.23
N GLY A 597 -20.78 6.80 -9.41
CA GLY A 597 -20.15 8.04 -9.81
C GLY A 597 -20.94 8.72 -10.94
N LEU A 598 -20.99 10.05 -10.89
CA LEU A 598 -21.49 10.89 -11.99
C LEU A 598 -20.48 12.01 -12.21
N GLY A 599 -19.90 12.07 -13.41
CA GLY A 599 -18.92 13.04 -13.79
C GLY A 599 -19.40 13.92 -14.95
N TYR A 600 -19.04 15.19 -14.89
CA TYR A 600 -19.22 16.19 -15.94
C TYR A 600 -17.89 16.79 -16.32
N GLU A 601 -17.62 16.87 -17.62
CA GLU A 601 -16.41 17.47 -18.17
C GLU A 601 -16.75 18.31 -19.41
N ARG A 602 -16.27 19.56 -19.44
CA ARG A 602 -16.43 20.44 -20.58
C ARG A 602 -15.31 21.47 -20.64
N GLY A 603 -14.48 21.36 -21.69
CA GLY A 603 -13.30 22.21 -21.84
C GLY A 603 -12.36 22.06 -20.63
N ASP A 604 -12.09 23.17 -19.95
CA ASP A 604 -11.18 23.20 -18.82
C ASP A 604 -11.85 22.86 -17.46
N TRP A 605 -13.18 22.68 -17.45
CA TRP A 605 -13.95 22.41 -16.25
C TRP A 605 -14.30 20.94 -16.12
N SER A 606 -14.18 20.42 -14.90
CA SER A 606 -14.75 19.12 -14.52
C SER A 606 -15.41 19.20 -13.15
N ALA A 607 -16.42 18.36 -12.95
CA ALA A 607 -17.07 18.15 -11.66
C ALA A 607 -17.50 16.69 -11.55
N ALA A 608 -17.45 16.11 -10.35
CA ALA A 608 -17.92 14.76 -10.11
C ALA A 608 -18.56 14.61 -8.73
N GLY A 609 -19.57 13.74 -8.67
CA GLY A 609 -20.14 13.24 -7.44
C GLY A 609 -19.91 11.75 -7.30
N LEU A 610 -19.60 11.29 -6.10
CA LEU A 610 -19.44 9.89 -5.74
C LEU A 610 -20.36 9.55 -4.56
N TRP A 611 -21.15 8.51 -4.72
CA TRP A 611 -21.92 7.90 -3.65
C TRP A 611 -21.36 6.51 -3.35
N ARG A 612 -20.81 6.34 -2.16
CA ARG A 612 -20.32 5.07 -1.64
C ARG A 612 -21.35 4.49 -0.69
N LEU A 613 -21.75 3.25 -0.91
CA LEU A 613 -22.76 2.50 -0.17
C LEU A 613 -22.13 1.22 0.36
N VAL A 614 -22.22 1.00 1.65
CA VAL A 614 -21.68 -0.18 2.32
C VAL A 614 -22.78 -0.82 3.13
N ALA A 615 -22.99 -2.13 2.93
CA ALA A 615 -24.00 -2.89 3.66
C ALA A 615 -23.54 -3.16 5.11
N ALA A 616 -24.47 -3.54 5.97
CA ALA A 616 -24.13 -4.08 7.28
C ALA A 616 -23.36 -5.40 7.14
N GLN A 617 -22.38 -5.63 8.01
CA GLN A 617 -21.72 -6.94 8.16
C GLN A 617 -22.22 -7.62 9.42
N THR A 618 -22.96 -8.71 9.22
CA THR A 618 -23.56 -9.50 10.30
C THR A 618 -22.91 -10.88 10.45
N ARG A 619 -21.95 -11.20 9.56
CA ARG A 619 -21.21 -12.47 9.61
C ARG A 619 -19.85 -12.22 10.24
N VAL A 620 -19.75 -12.43 11.53
CA VAL A 620 -18.56 -12.21 12.35
C VAL A 620 -18.13 -13.51 13.04
N ALA A 621 -16.87 -13.60 13.39
CA ALA A 621 -16.29 -14.65 14.22
C ALA A 621 -15.59 -13.98 15.42
N GLU A 622 -16.35 -13.71 16.48
CA GLU A 622 -15.88 -12.97 17.63
C GLU A 622 -14.61 -13.61 18.25
N GLY A 623 -13.66 -12.77 18.57
CA GLY A 623 -12.40 -13.21 19.14
C GLY A 623 -11.44 -13.88 18.15
N LYS A 624 -11.80 -13.99 16.84
CA LYS A 624 -10.93 -14.49 15.77
C LYS A 624 -10.55 -13.36 14.82
N GLY A 625 -9.41 -13.48 14.16
CA GLY A 625 -8.94 -12.44 13.25
C GLY A 625 -7.53 -12.68 12.72
N ASN A 626 -6.72 -11.64 12.77
CA ASN A 626 -5.31 -11.64 12.38
C ASN A 626 -4.46 -10.98 13.49
N VAL A 627 -3.16 -10.80 13.27
CA VAL A 627 -2.27 -10.20 14.28
C VAL A 627 -2.62 -8.75 14.62
N VAL A 628 -3.30 -8.04 13.72
CA VAL A 628 -3.64 -6.62 13.89
C VAL A 628 -4.91 -6.45 14.69
N SER A 629 -5.95 -7.24 14.36
CA SER A 629 -7.31 -7.05 14.85
C SER A 629 -8.10 -8.36 14.84
N LYS A 630 -9.22 -8.35 15.53
CA LYS A 630 -10.20 -9.43 15.62
C LYS A 630 -11.61 -8.91 15.36
N ASP A 631 -12.50 -9.79 15.00
CA ASP A 631 -13.93 -9.49 15.08
C ASP A 631 -14.36 -9.37 16.54
N PHE A 632 -15.14 -8.36 16.84
CA PHE A 632 -15.68 -8.12 18.19
C PHE A 632 -17.16 -7.77 18.17
N ASP A 633 -17.74 -7.42 17.03
CA ASP A 633 -19.17 -7.17 16.84
C ASP A 633 -19.52 -7.08 15.34
N GLU A 634 -20.81 -7.13 15.02
CA GLU A 634 -21.37 -6.75 13.74
C GLU A 634 -21.09 -5.25 13.44
N SER A 635 -21.23 -4.83 12.20
CA SER A 635 -21.12 -3.42 11.83
C SER A 635 -22.33 -2.95 11.02
N ALA A 636 -22.79 -1.74 11.32
CA ALA A 636 -23.89 -1.10 10.60
C ALA A 636 -23.47 -0.73 9.18
N GLY A 637 -24.41 -0.79 8.23
CA GLY A 637 -24.25 -0.23 6.91
C GLY A 637 -24.26 1.29 6.91
N PHE A 638 -23.63 1.90 5.88
CA PHE A 638 -23.58 3.33 5.74
C PHE A 638 -23.60 3.79 4.27
N GLY A 639 -23.90 5.06 4.05
CA GLY A 639 -23.77 5.73 2.77
C GLY A 639 -23.04 7.06 2.95
N VAL A 640 -22.03 7.30 2.11
CA VAL A 640 -21.21 8.53 2.11
C VAL A 640 -21.25 9.15 0.73
N PHE A 641 -21.57 10.44 0.67
CA PHE A 641 -21.62 11.21 -0.57
C PHE A 641 -20.52 12.26 -0.58
N SER A 642 -19.81 12.36 -1.72
CA SER A 642 -18.68 13.26 -1.90
C SER A 642 -18.81 14.01 -3.23
N LEU A 643 -18.28 15.23 -3.28
CA LEU A 643 -18.26 16.09 -4.46
C LEU A 643 -16.84 16.60 -4.71
N ASN A 644 -16.46 16.70 -5.97
CA ASN A 644 -15.22 17.34 -6.35
C ASN A 644 -15.38 18.11 -7.67
N GLY A 645 -14.44 19.02 -7.93
CA GLY A 645 -14.35 19.73 -9.19
C GLY A 645 -12.92 20.16 -9.45
N ALA A 646 -12.60 20.35 -10.72
CA ALA A 646 -11.30 20.87 -11.13
C ALA A 646 -11.44 21.89 -12.28
N TYR A 647 -10.44 22.77 -12.34
CA TYR A 647 -10.30 23.76 -13.39
C TYR A 647 -8.85 23.80 -13.87
N ARG A 648 -8.65 23.63 -15.18
CA ARG A 648 -7.36 23.76 -15.83
C ARG A 648 -7.18 25.23 -16.26
N LEU A 649 -6.32 25.95 -15.52
CA LEU A 649 -6.03 27.35 -15.83
C LEU A 649 -5.28 27.49 -17.17
N ASN A 650 -4.34 26.57 -17.41
CA ASN A 650 -3.57 26.45 -18.64
C ASN A 650 -2.96 25.03 -18.69
N ARG A 651 -2.15 24.74 -19.71
CA ARG A 651 -1.50 23.42 -19.88
C ARG A 651 -0.62 22.98 -18.71
N ASN A 652 -0.12 23.93 -17.91
CA ASN A 652 0.84 23.70 -16.84
C ASN A 652 0.22 23.75 -15.45
N LEU A 653 -1.00 24.25 -15.29
CA LEU A 653 -1.60 24.54 -13.97
C LEU A 653 -3.05 24.06 -13.91
N LYS A 654 -3.33 23.18 -12.96
CA LYS A 654 -4.67 22.70 -12.62
C LYS A 654 -5.00 22.95 -11.16
N LEU A 655 -6.20 23.44 -10.88
CA LEU A 655 -6.76 23.56 -9.55
C LEU A 655 -7.86 22.52 -9.36
N SER A 656 -7.84 21.84 -8.23
CA SER A 656 -8.89 20.88 -7.87
C SER A 656 -9.36 21.15 -6.45
N THR A 657 -10.62 20.90 -6.17
CA THR A 657 -11.20 21.04 -4.82
C THR A 657 -12.31 20.02 -4.62
N GLY A 658 -12.60 19.69 -3.39
CA GLY A 658 -13.70 18.79 -3.08
C GLY A 658 -14.12 18.79 -1.63
N ILE A 659 -15.21 18.08 -1.39
CA ILE A 659 -15.79 17.82 -0.09
C ILE A 659 -16.04 16.33 0.01
N ASP A 660 -15.38 15.67 0.93
CA ASP A 660 -15.64 14.28 1.25
C ASP A 660 -16.58 14.16 2.44
N ASN A 661 -17.42 13.12 2.48
CA ASN A 661 -18.47 12.96 3.49
C ASN A 661 -19.35 14.24 3.63
N LEU A 662 -19.92 14.69 2.52
CA LEU A 662 -20.68 15.96 2.45
C LEU A 662 -21.75 16.10 3.53
N LEU A 663 -22.39 14.98 3.90
CA LEU A 663 -23.50 14.95 4.89
C LEU A 663 -23.01 14.81 6.33
N ASP A 664 -21.71 14.79 6.57
CA ASP A 664 -21.08 14.67 7.89
C ASP A 664 -21.54 13.42 8.65
N LYS A 665 -21.63 12.30 7.92
CA LYS A 665 -22.07 11.04 8.48
C LYS A 665 -21.01 10.48 9.44
N ALA A 666 -21.39 10.19 10.68
CA ALA A 666 -20.61 9.35 11.56
C ALA A 666 -20.70 7.88 11.13
N TYR A 667 -19.60 7.25 10.81
CA TYR A 667 -19.54 5.86 10.37
C TYR A 667 -18.16 5.23 10.64
N SER A 668 -18.13 3.93 10.76
CA SER A 668 -16.89 3.15 10.84
C SER A 668 -16.86 2.05 9.78
N GLU A 669 -15.69 1.76 9.26
CA GLU A 669 -15.47 0.57 8.43
C GLU A 669 -15.51 -0.68 9.29
N HIS A 670 -15.97 -1.80 8.72
CA HIS A 670 -16.01 -3.07 9.45
C HIS A 670 -14.63 -3.51 9.96
N LEU A 671 -13.57 -3.23 9.21
CA LEU A 671 -12.19 -3.62 9.49
C LEU A 671 -11.42 -2.62 10.37
N ASN A 672 -12.03 -1.51 10.78
CA ASN A 672 -11.38 -0.55 11.69
C ASN A 672 -11.15 -1.21 13.06
N LEU A 673 -10.03 -0.88 13.70
CA LEU A 673 -9.76 -1.30 15.06
C LEU A 673 -10.78 -0.70 16.03
N ALA A 674 -10.96 -1.37 17.15
CA ALA A 674 -11.60 -0.76 18.31
C ALA A 674 -10.75 0.40 18.84
N GLY A 675 -11.39 1.33 19.53
CA GLY A 675 -10.71 2.43 20.20
C GLY A 675 -9.78 1.95 21.32
N ASN A 676 -8.97 2.85 21.84
CA ASN A 676 -8.08 2.59 22.98
C ASN A 676 -8.47 3.47 24.17
N ALA A 677 -8.69 2.84 25.32
CA ALA A 677 -9.05 3.55 26.55
C ALA A 677 -7.98 4.56 27.01
N GLY A 678 -6.71 4.38 26.61
CA GLY A 678 -5.63 5.33 26.87
C GLY A 678 -5.82 6.68 26.19
N PHE A 679 -6.71 6.77 25.18
CA PHE A 679 -7.16 8.01 24.56
C PHE A 679 -8.60 8.41 24.93
N GLY A 680 -9.23 7.70 25.87
CA GLY A 680 -10.62 7.92 26.24
C GLY A 680 -11.62 7.37 25.21
N LEU A 681 -11.18 6.53 24.28
CA LEU A 681 -12.04 5.84 23.32
C LEU A 681 -12.50 4.49 23.87
N SER A 682 -13.72 4.06 23.50
CA SER A 682 -14.23 2.74 23.85
C SER A 682 -13.39 1.63 23.23
N ALA A 683 -13.05 0.63 24.04
CA ALA A 683 -12.33 -0.55 23.55
C ALA A 683 -13.25 -1.57 22.84
N ASP A 684 -14.55 -1.35 22.88
CA ASP A 684 -15.58 -2.22 22.31
C ASP A 684 -16.28 -1.57 21.10
N GLU A 685 -15.86 -0.36 20.69
CA GLU A 685 -16.39 0.36 19.54
C GLU A 685 -15.30 0.61 18.50
N ARG A 686 -15.64 0.43 17.22
CA ARG A 686 -14.74 0.74 16.12
C ARG A 686 -14.47 2.24 16.04
N ILE A 687 -13.23 2.61 15.76
CA ILE A 687 -12.90 4.02 15.47
C ILE A 687 -13.68 4.47 14.22
N ASN A 688 -14.30 5.65 14.32
CA ASN A 688 -15.01 6.25 13.20
C ASN A 688 -14.03 6.79 12.14
N GLU A 689 -14.50 6.85 10.91
CA GLU A 689 -13.84 7.52 9.80
C GLU A 689 -14.00 9.07 9.94
N PRO A 690 -13.17 9.87 9.22
CA PRO A 690 -13.29 11.33 9.24
C PRO A 690 -14.70 11.81 8.92
N GLY A 691 -15.15 12.83 9.62
CA GLY A 691 -16.34 13.60 9.30
C GLY A 691 -16.17 14.38 7.99
N ARG A 692 -16.97 15.41 7.77
CA ARG A 692 -16.89 16.21 6.55
C ARG A 692 -15.52 16.83 6.38
N THR A 693 -14.87 16.53 5.24
CA THR A 693 -13.51 16.97 4.93
C THR A 693 -13.51 17.83 3.67
N TYR A 694 -12.96 19.03 3.77
CA TYR A 694 -12.74 19.94 2.64
C TYR A 694 -11.29 19.83 2.20
N TRP A 695 -11.03 19.91 0.90
CA TRP A 695 -9.68 19.91 0.37
C TRP A 695 -9.54 20.77 -0.89
N ALA A 696 -8.34 21.25 -1.13
CA ALA A 696 -7.93 21.93 -2.35
C ALA A 696 -6.53 21.47 -2.76
N ARG A 697 -6.31 21.31 -4.06
CA ARG A 697 -5.04 20.86 -4.64
C ARG A 697 -4.68 21.72 -5.85
N VAL A 698 -3.40 22.00 -5.97
CA VAL A 698 -2.77 22.63 -7.13
C VAL A 698 -1.81 21.61 -7.74
N ASP A 699 -1.96 21.34 -9.03
CA ASP A 699 -1.03 20.51 -9.80
C ASP A 699 -0.29 21.40 -10.81
N LEU A 700 1.04 21.19 -10.91
CA LEU A 700 1.98 21.90 -11.77
C LEU A 700 2.69 20.88 -12.68
N SER A 701 2.83 21.19 -13.97
CA SER A 701 3.57 20.37 -14.93
C SER A 701 4.32 21.26 -15.95
N PHE A 702 5.62 21.05 -16.10
CA PHE A 702 6.51 21.79 -17.00
C PHE A 702 7.44 20.83 -17.73
#